data_b15cec1900ada4d08c327986db54ec8c
#
_entry.id   b15cec1900ada4d08c327986db54ec8c
#
_cell.length_a   1.000
_cell.length_b   1.000
_cell.length_c   1.000
_cell.angle_alpha   90.00
_cell.angle_beta   90.00
_cell.angle_gamma   90.00
#
_symmetry.space_group_name_H-M   'P 1'
#
loop_
_entity.id
_entity.type
_entity.pdbx_description
1 polymer ?
#
loop_
_entity_poly.entity_id
_entity_poly.type
_entity_poly.pdbx_seq_one_letter_code
_entity_poly.pdbx_strand_id
1 'polypeptide(L)'
;MVEHPGWLIRFLVGWLLASVRFDRRNVDTIRDAQQRGAVVLVMRSRSIVDYLFFNVAFLQRGLRLVRFANGIRTWFIRSAFSGFASLVRGKRGLPNDEDSVEQLVEARETILLFLHTPAAQGSAFGLPLLERLVTVARRSPQPVILLPQLLLWDKRPDAEQPTLLDSVFGTRQSPGFFRSILYVVQNVWQSFLNLGEPSTQMSNPFELSAFLEQYRDRTDQQIAHLLYDHLLGILDREQRVVVGPGIKAAPVLRDEILADARTRDGLQKAAPDMERNSQIQKARKILKEIAADFDLLGIKVLSAILTPIWNQIYDGIELDTEGLERVRNTMRDKRLIIVPSHKSHIDYLLISYLFYRNGLIPPHIAAGVNLSFWPMGPIFRRCGAFFLRRTFAGDPLYPVLFNAYLVKLLEEGFSIEFFIEGTRSRTGKLNTPKYGMLNMIVDAFRSGEVEQLAFVPVSVGYENIIEGSSYRHELEGGEKEGESLGGLIRSSSILTKRYGRVYVEFGEPIDLGQFMVEYHGAAKPEIERTELERSVRRLAYRIIHGINDVTSVSPSGIAALLLLNSPESVLDRSTMTREAGFVVGFLRERHAHLSATLTEQLLTQLPRIHRVQHSTPDLASFDDFDQEYLTSTQTADADDANLATMADEALGEAVVDALDAALRLLADKQLVQFKGEGKARVWTVADEKRIELDFYKNNIIHYFVPEAVFATALHVTAGERKPIEHVKTYARFLSRLFKYEFCFEERSRFDDVFNRSFDYFLERNWVTTDDERTYIELVVPHADGPEFLRGLMLPALEAYRVAALTLPELGDEATDAKTLGKKAIAKGRSLRSYNELIHPEAVSRATFENAFKVFREWGVLVESSQDGGRKKVRLLSVAPERRGPLLQEFIAELSALVNRQQRTPGSFLRTV
;
A
#
# COMPACT_ATOMS: atom_id res chain seq x y z
N MET A 1 43.80 17.54 -13.55
CA MET A 1 42.33 17.67 -13.87
C MET A 1 42.06 16.98 -15.20
N VAL A 2 41.11 16.08 -15.28
CA VAL A 2 40.79 15.36 -16.52
C VAL A 2 39.65 16.11 -17.19
N GLU A 3 39.94 16.86 -18.23
CA GLU A 3 38.90 17.57 -18.99
C GLU A 3 38.16 16.62 -19.95
N HIS A 4 38.82 15.57 -20.42
CA HIS A 4 38.18 14.55 -21.25
C HIS A 4 38.80 13.18 -21.01
N PRO A 5 38.04 12.15 -20.53
CA PRO A 5 38.55 10.78 -20.52
C PRO A 5 38.74 10.28 -21.95
N GLY A 6 39.84 9.51 -22.17
CA GLY A 6 40.13 8.95 -23.51
C GLY A 6 39.00 8.12 -24.10
N TRP A 7 38.88 8.09 -25.42
CA TRP A 7 37.75 7.41 -26.11
C TRP A 7 37.64 5.91 -25.74
N LEU A 8 38.76 5.24 -25.47
CA LEU A 8 38.79 3.82 -25.07
C LEU A 8 38.20 3.64 -23.67
N ILE A 9 38.48 4.56 -22.75
CA ILE A 9 37.88 4.54 -21.40
C ILE A 9 36.40 4.88 -21.46
N ARG A 10 36.01 5.81 -22.31
CA ARG A 10 34.58 6.11 -22.56
C ARG A 10 33.84 4.90 -23.08
N PHE A 11 34.42 4.19 -24.05
CA PHE A 11 33.80 3.03 -24.67
C PHE A 11 33.70 1.86 -23.67
N LEU A 12 34.81 1.47 -23.05
CA LEU A 12 34.85 0.36 -22.09
C LEU A 12 34.00 0.63 -20.86
N VAL A 13 34.14 1.79 -20.24
CA VAL A 13 33.41 2.14 -19.03
C VAL A 13 31.95 2.43 -19.38
N GLY A 14 31.64 3.07 -20.52
CA GLY A 14 30.29 3.29 -20.99
C GLY A 14 29.55 1.99 -21.29
N TRP A 15 30.20 1.02 -21.91
CA TRP A 15 29.66 -0.30 -22.17
C TRP A 15 29.47 -1.10 -20.88
N LEU A 16 30.46 -1.07 -19.98
CA LEU A 16 30.45 -1.74 -18.70
C LEU A 16 29.35 -1.20 -17.75
N LEU A 17 29.10 0.11 -17.80
CA LEU A 17 28.21 0.81 -16.89
C LEU A 17 26.84 1.14 -17.49
N ALA A 18 26.60 0.74 -18.76
CA ALA A 18 25.32 0.96 -19.44
C ALA A 18 24.13 0.29 -18.72
N SER A 19 24.39 -0.76 -17.93
CA SER A 19 23.38 -1.48 -17.14
C SER A 19 23.04 -0.80 -15.81
N VAL A 20 23.79 0.22 -15.38
CA VAL A 20 23.55 0.87 -14.09
C VAL A 20 22.42 1.88 -14.20
N ARG A 21 21.35 1.65 -13.47
CA ARG A 21 20.25 2.62 -13.38
C ARG A 21 20.65 3.80 -12.51
N PHE A 22 20.66 4.97 -13.13
CA PHE A 22 20.80 6.25 -12.44
C PHE A 22 19.48 6.99 -12.56
N ASP A 23 18.75 7.12 -11.47
CA ASP A 23 17.41 7.67 -11.44
C ASP A 23 17.40 9.12 -11.99
N ARG A 24 16.34 9.49 -12.71
CA ARG A 24 16.14 10.87 -13.22
C ARG A 24 16.07 11.88 -12.07
N ARG A 25 15.41 11.54 -10.96
CA ARG A 25 15.35 12.38 -9.76
C ARG A 25 16.75 12.71 -9.21
N ASN A 26 17.63 11.71 -9.14
CA ASN A 26 19.01 11.91 -8.71
C ASN A 26 19.76 12.89 -9.64
N VAL A 27 19.50 12.81 -10.95
CA VAL A 27 20.08 13.75 -11.94
C VAL A 27 19.61 15.18 -11.68
N ASP A 28 18.32 15.37 -11.45
CA ASP A 28 17.73 16.69 -11.25
C ASP A 28 18.19 17.30 -9.92
N THR A 29 18.23 16.51 -8.86
CA THR A 29 18.76 16.92 -7.55
C THR A 29 20.25 17.33 -7.62
N ILE A 30 21.08 16.55 -8.33
CA ILE A 30 22.50 16.91 -8.51
C ILE A 30 22.64 18.17 -9.37
N ARG A 31 21.83 18.32 -10.41
CA ARG A 31 21.82 19.50 -11.27
C ARG A 31 21.47 20.75 -10.50
N ASP A 32 20.40 20.69 -9.67
CA ASP A 32 20.03 21.79 -8.78
C ASP A 32 21.15 22.13 -7.80
N ALA A 33 21.69 21.13 -7.11
CA ALA A 33 22.79 21.33 -6.20
C ALA A 33 24.02 21.96 -6.89
N GLN A 34 24.38 21.52 -8.11
CA GLN A 34 25.47 22.06 -8.89
C GLN A 34 25.22 23.52 -9.36
N GLN A 35 23.98 23.94 -9.50
CA GLN A 35 23.62 25.34 -9.80
C GLN A 35 23.79 26.23 -8.58
N ARG A 36 23.43 25.72 -7.40
CA ARG A 36 23.48 26.46 -6.13
C ARG A 36 24.88 26.64 -5.58
N GLY A 37 25.78 25.67 -5.68
CA GLY A 37 27.10 25.76 -5.09
C GLY A 37 28.10 24.67 -5.48
N ALA A 38 29.14 24.52 -4.65
CA ALA A 38 30.06 23.40 -4.73
C ALA A 38 29.39 22.12 -4.19
N VAL A 39 29.47 21.02 -4.93
CA VAL A 39 28.83 19.74 -4.56
C VAL A 39 29.88 18.75 -4.07
N VAL A 40 29.68 18.19 -2.89
CA VAL A 40 30.49 17.14 -2.32
C VAL A 40 29.69 15.85 -2.26
N LEU A 41 29.94 14.94 -3.17
CA LEU A 41 29.41 13.59 -3.14
C LEU A 41 30.14 12.81 -2.05
N VAL A 42 29.43 12.29 -1.05
CA VAL A 42 30.02 11.58 0.08
C VAL A 42 29.75 10.08 -0.05
N MET A 43 30.80 9.29 -0.03
CA MET A 43 30.71 7.82 -0.10
C MET A 43 31.43 7.17 1.08
N ARG A 44 30.95 5.97 1.47
CA ARG A 44 31.49 5.25 2.61
C ARG A 44 32.92 4.81 2.40
N SER A 45 33.22 4.08 1.33
CA SER A 45 34.50 3.42 1.09
C SER A 45 35.15 3.86 -0.22
N ARG A 46 36.46 3.99 -0.22
CA ARG A 46 37.22 4.39 -1.40
C ARG A 46 37.14 3.35 -2.51
N SER A 47 36.64 3.78 -3.68
CA SER A 47 36.49 2.96 -4.86
C SER A 47 36.82 3.76 -6.14
N ILE A 48 37.76 3.25 -6.94
CA ILE A 48 38.10 3.82 -8.26
C ILE A 48 36.96 3.59 -9.24
N VAL A 49 36.26 2.47 -9.10
CA VAL A 49 35.12 2.11 -9.95
C VAL A 49 33.98 3.10 -9.79
N ASP A 50 33.69 3.49 -8.55
CA ASP A 50 32.63 4.45 -8.24
C ASP A 50 32.98 5.84 -8.78
N TYR A 51 34.27 6.26 -8.68
CA TYR A 51 34.73 7.49 -9.30
C TYR A 51 34.55 7.50 -10.82
N LEU A 52 34.88 6.40 -11.49
CA LEU A 52 34.71 6.26 -12.94
C LEU A 52 33.21 6.24 -13.31
N PHE A 53 32.40 5.51 -12.53
CA PHE A 53 30.96 5.46 -12.71
C PHE A 53 30.32 6.85 -12.69
N PHE A 54 30.56 7.64 -11.63
CA PHE A 54 29.99 8.99 -11.53
C PHE A 54 30.43 9.87 -12.70
N ASN A 55 31.68 9.85 -13.09
CA ASN A 55 32.16 10.66 -14.21
C ASN A 55 31.53 10.27 -15.55
N VAL A 56 31.33 8.97 -15.82
CA VAL A 56 30.66 8.52 -17.04
C VAL A 56 29.16 8.82 -16.99
N ALA A 57 28.52 8.58 -15.84
CA ALA A 57 27.11 8.88 -15.64
C ALA A 57 26.81 10.39 -15.79
N PHE A 58 27.68 11.24 -15.24
CA PHE A 58 27.56 12.69 -15.33
C PHE A 58 27.80 13.19 -16.76
N LEU A 59 28.80 12.65 -17.45
CA LEU A 59 29.08 12.99 -18.84
C LEU A 59 27.88 12.70 -19.75
N GLN A 60 27.24 11.53 -19.57
CA GLN A 60 26.07 11.12 -20.38
C GLN A 60 24.84 11.99 -20.13
N ARG A 61 24.76 12.67 -18.98
CA ARG A 61 23.59 13.44 -18.54
C ARG A 61 23.83 14.96 -18.51
N GLY A 62 25.00 15.41 -19.01
CA GLY A 62 25.36 16.82 -19.07
C GLY A 62 25.57 17.47 -17.68
N LEU A 63 25.95 16.68 -16.67
CA LEU A 63 26.29 17.18 -15.32
C LEU A 63 27.77 17.53 -15.24
N ARG A 64 28.16 18.43 -14.30
CA ARG A 64 29.58 18.74 -14.04
C ARG A 64 30.29 17.52 -13.49
N LEU A 65 31.45 17.24 -14.08
CA LEU A 65 32.25 16.06 -13.73
C LEU A 65 32.84 16.19 -12.31
N VAL A 66 33.11 15.06 -11.70
CA VAL A 66 33.85 14.98 -10.43
C VAL A 66 35.32 15.33 -10.69
N ARG A 67 35.74 16.49 -10.20
CA ARG A 67 37.08 17.02 -10.41
C ARG A 67 38.12 16.49 -9.44
N PHE A 68 37.70 16.16 -8.23
CA PHE A 68 38.57 15.68 -7.16
C PHE A 68 37.95 14.50 -6.42
N ALA A 69 38.78 13.54 -6.03
CA ALA A 69 38.41 12.43 -5.15
C ALA A 69 39.60 12.09 -4.23
N ASN A 70 39.38 12.12 -2.90
CA ASN A 70 40.47 11.84 -1.96
C ASN A 70 41.03 10.41 -2.12
N GLY A 71 42.33 10.30 -2.14
CA GLY A 71 43.06 9.02 -2.29
C GLY A 71 43.03 8.37 -3.70
N ILE A 72 42.41 9.04 -4.71
CA ILE A 72 42.49 8.58 -6.09
C ILE A 72 43.47 9.43 -6.89
N ARG A 73 44.56 8.80 -7.36
CA ARG A 73 45.51 9.45 -8.25
C ARG A 73 45.02 9.38 -9.70
N THR A 74 44.64 10.54 -10.24
CA THR A 74 44.00 10.65 -11.56
C THR A 74 44.98 10.63 -12.74
N TRP A 75 46.31 10.53 -12.50
CA TRP A 75 47.31 10.59 -13.55
C TRP A 75 47.16 9.50 -14.64
N PHE A 76 46.68 8.31 -14.28
CA PHE A 76 46.53 7.19 -15.20
C PHE A 76 45.26 7.30 -16.07
N ILE A 77 44.35 8.24 -15.75
CA ILE A 77 43.12 8.50 -16.53
C ILE A 77 43.39 9.51 -17.64
N ARG A 78 44.50 10.22 -17.59
CA ARG A 78 44.96 11.10 -18.68
C ARG A 78 45.31 10.27 -19.91
N SER A 79 45.04 10.78 -21.11
CA SER A 79 45.43 10.09 -22.34
C SER A 79 46.93 9.83 -22.28
N ALA A 80 47.35 8.67 -22.79
CA ALA A 80 48.78 8.29 -22.74
C ALA A 80 49.71 9.37 -23.30
N PHE A 81 49.29 10.17 -24.26
CA PHE A 81 50.01 11.30 -24.85
C PHE A 81 50.19 12.50 -23.87
N SER A 82 49.15 12.86 -23.11
CA SER A 82 49.24 13.99 -22.17
C SER A 82 50.01 13.61 -20.90
N GLY A 83 50.02 12.34 -20.52
CA GLY A 83 50.86 11.79 -19.44
C GLY A 83 52.33 11.85 -19.79
N PHE A 84 52.71 11.47 -20.99
CA PHE A 84 54.06 11.54 -21.49
C PHE A 84 54.58 12.99 -21.62
N ALA A 85 53.77 13.89 -22.11
CA ALA A 85 54.11 15.32 -22.22
C ALA A 85 54.34 16.00 -20.86
N SER A 86 53.64 15.57 -19.80
CA SER A 86 53.82 16.09 -18.43
C SER A 86 55.10 15.56 -17.76
N LEU A 87 55.50 14.34 -18.08
CA LEU A 87 56.76 13.74 -17.61
C LEU A 87 58.01 14.45 -18.24
N VAL A 88 57.90 14.78 -19.52
CA VAL A 88 58.98 15.45 -20.26
C VAL A 88 59.13 16.91 -19.88
N ARG A 89 58.08 17.60 -19.41
CA ARG A 89 58.06 19.01 -19.04
C ARG A 89 58.47 19.31 -17.60
N GLY A 90 58.86 18.31 -16.80
CA GLY A 90 59.49 18.54 -15.49
C GLY A 90 58.67 19.39 -14.50
N LYS A 91 57.32 19.45 -14.62
CA LYS A 91 56.51 20.18 -13.69
C LYS A 91 56.46 19.46 -12.36
N ARG A 92 57.17 20.00 -11.39
CA ARG A 92 57.19 19.61 -9.99
C ARG A 92 55.78 19.69 -9.39
N GLY A 93 55.47 18.65 -8.64
CA GLY A 93 54.49 18.65 -7.56
C GLY A 93 53.06 18.95 -8.00
N LEU A 94 52.22 17.93 -7.99
CA LEU A 94 50.76 18.18 -7.78
C LEU A 94 50.62 18.90 -6.43
N PRO A 95 49.83 19.97 -6.32
CA PRO A 95 49.55 20.58 -5.02
C PRO A 95 49.05 19.47 -4.08
N ASN A 96 49.42 19.56 -2.79
CA ASN A 96 48.86 18.70 -1.77
C ASN A 96 47.34 18.70 -1.91
N ASP A 97 46.70 17.55 -1.75
CA ASP A 97 45.25 17.35 -1.90
C ASP A 97 44.44 18.43 -1.12
N GLU A 98 44.97 18.92 -0.03
CA GLU A 98 44.38 19.89 0.87
C GLU A 98 44.32 21.32 0.30
N ASP A 99 45.37 21.77 -0.46
CA ASP A 99 45.41 23.13 -1.04
C ASP A 99 44.48 23.31 -2.25
N SER A 100 44.03 22.19 -2.82
CA SER A 100 43.10 22.20 -3.96
C SER A 100 41.63 22.43 -3.58
N VAL A 101 41.24 22.18 -2.32
CA VAL A 101 39.84 22.18 -1.90
C VAL A 101 39.22 23.56 -1.95
N GLU A 102 39.94 24.60 -1.51
CA GLU A 102 39.50 25.98 -1.53
C GLU A 102 39.21 26.47 -2.96
N GLN A 103 40.13 26.18 -3.88
CA GLN A 103 39.94 26.52 -5.30
C GLN A 103 38.78 25.80 -5.94
N LEU A 104 38.53 24.54 -5.55
CA LEU A 104 37.41 23.75 -6.05
C LEU A 104 36.05 24.25 -5.53
N VAL A 105 36.00 24.68 -4.27
CA VAL A 105 34.79 25.27 -3.69
C VAL A 105 34.51 26.64 -4.32
N GLU A 106 35.49 27.50 -4.49
CA GLU A 106 35.33 28.77 -5.17
C GLU A 106 34.89 28.65 -6.62
N ALA A 107 35.43 27.64 -7.32
CA ALA A 107 35.03 27.30 -8.70
C ALA A 107 33.71 26.54 -8.81
N ARG A 108 33.01 26.30 -7.70
CA ARG A 108 31.76 25.50 -7.63
C ARG A 108 31.86 24.14 -8.28
N GLU A 109 32.99 23.46 -8.15
CA GLU A 109 33.24 22.17 -8.78
C GLU A 109 32.65 21.02 -7.94
N THR A 110 32.58 19.81 -8.56
CA THR A 110 32.08 18.61 -7.88
C THR A 110 33.26 17.82 -7.28
N ILE A 111 33.17 17.51 -6.01
CA ILE A 111 34.12 16.79 -5.20
C ILE A 111 33.53 15.43 -4.82
N LEU A 112 34.33 14.34 -4.83
CA LEU A 112 33.99 13.04 -4.30
C LEU A 112 34.81 12.77 -3.04
N LEU A 113 34.12 12.61 -1.91
CA LEU A 113 34.71 12.35 -0.60
C LEU A 113 34.45 10.89 -0.20
N PHE A 114 35.52 10.17 0.09
CA PHE A 114 35.47 8.84 0.70
C PHE A 114 35.76 8.95 2.18
N LEU A 115 34.92 8.38 3.03
CA LEU A 115 35.09 8.42 4.48
C LEU A 115 36.08 7.36 4.98
N HIS A 116 36.11 6.16 4.36
CA HIS A 116 37.00 5.05 4.73
C HIS A 116 37.85 4.55 3.57
N THR A 117 38.90 3.80 3.92
CA THR A 117 39.68 2.99 2.97
C THR A 117 39.38 1.50 3.18
N PRO A 118 39.37 0.66 2.11
CA PRO A 118 39.11 -0.78 2.24
C PRO A 118 40.11 -1.54 3.14
N ALA A 119 41.34 -1.00 3.29
CA ALA A 119 42.43 -1.65 4.02
C ALA A 119 42.41 -1.35 5.53
N ALA A 120 41.67 -0.39 6.00
CA ALA A 120 41.66 0.07 7.39
C ALA A 120 40.22 0.35 7.84
N GLN A 121 39.49 -0.70 8.16
CA GLN A 121 38.23 -0.55 8.90
C GLN A 121 38.54 0.17 10.22
N GLY A 122 37.94 1.37 10.38
CA GLY A 122 38.11 2.19 11.57
C GLY A 122 39.09 3.38 11.45
N SER A 123 39.82 3.57 10.35
CA SER A 123 40.57 4.80 10.15
C SER A 123 39.68 5.90 9.53
N ALA A 124 39.64 7.06 10.18
CA ALA A 124 38.90 8.23 9.71
C ALA A 124 39.58 8.91 8.50
N PHE A 125 39.73 8.15 7.40
CA PHE A 125 40.45 8.57 6.19
C PHE A 125 39.92 9.88 5.58
N GLY A 126 38.61 10.12 5.64
CA GLY A 126 37.98 11.32 5.12
C GLY A 126 38.06 12.54 6.04
N LEU A 127 38.50 12.35 7.29
CA LEU A 127 38.48 13.39 8.32
C LEU A 127 39.33 14.63 7.98
N PRO A 128 40.57 14.50 7.49
CA PRO A 128 41.38 15.68 7.12
C PRO A 128 40.73 16.53 6.03
N LEU A 129 40.09 15.89 5.04
CA LEU A 129 39.36 16.60 3.99
C LEU A 129 38.09 17.28 4.53
N LEU A 130 37.37 16.64 5.45
CA LEU A 130 36.21 17.26 6.11
C LEU A 130 36.63 18.47 6.95
N GLU A 131 37.74 18.39 7.70
CA GLU A 131 38.24 19.51 8.48
C GLU A 131 38.58 20.68 7.55
N ARG A 132 39.22 20.45 6.42
CA ARG A 132 39.50 21.46 5.41
C ARG A 132 38.22 22.05 4.79
N LEU A 133 37.25 21.22 4.45
CA LEU A 133 35.93 21.65 3.95
C LEU A 133 35.18 22.55 4.96
N VAL A 134 35.21 22.20 6.24
CA VAL A 134 34.65 23.01 7.33
C VAL A 134 35.31 24.36 7.40
N THR A 135 36.66 24.42 7.37
CA THR A 135 37.42 25.66 7.41
C THR A 135 37.13 26.55 6.19
N VAL A 136 37.08 25.95 4.99
CA VAL A 136 36.78 26.67 3.74
C VAL A 136 35.32 27.19 3.75
N ALA A 137 34.36 26.34 4.15
CA ALA A 137 32.95 26.73 4.18
C ALA A 137 32.64 27.85 5.17
N ARG A 138 33.40 27.99 6.25
CA ARG A 138 33.30 29.14 7.16
C ARG A 138 33.78 30.47 6.55
N ARG A 139 34.66 30.42 5.57
CA ARG A 139 35.29 31.62 4.95
C ARG A 139 34.69 31.93 3.59
N SER A 140 34.20 30.94 2.88
CA SER A 140 33.68 31.09 1.53
C SER A 140 32.21 31.55 1.53
N PRO A 141 31.86 32.55 0.70
CA PRO A 141 30.47 32.91 0.49
C PRO A 141 29.69 31.88 -0.36
N GLN A 142 30.40 30.89 -0.94
CA GLN A 142 29.80 29.89 -1.79
C GLN A 142 29.23 28.76 -0.96
N PRO A 143 27.95 28.33 -1.19
CA PRO A 143 27.37 27.17 -0.52
C PRO A 143 28.15 25.90 -0.85
N VAL A 144 28.41 25.08 0.18
CA VAL A 144 28.93 23.72 0.04
C VAL A 144 27.80 22.76 0.34
N ILE A 145 27.38 22.00 -0.66
CA ILE A 145 26.27 21.07 -0.58
C ILE A 145 26.79 19.66 -0.48
N LEU A 146 26.50 18.98 0.62
CA LEU A 146 26.88 17.60 0.87
C LEU A 146 25.76 16.66 0.37
N LEU A 147 26.17 15.68 -0.45
CA LEU A 147 25.29 14.67 -1.05
C LEU A 147 25.78 13.26 -0.70
N PRO A 148 25.33 12.66 0.41
CA PRO A 148 25.67 11.28 0.72
C PRO A 148 25.12 10.34 -0.35
N GLN A 149 26.00 9.48 -0.88
CA GLN A 149 25.72 8.57 -1.99
C GLN A 149 26.07 7.13 -1.62
N LEU A 150 25.17 6.21 -1.92
CA LEU A 150 25.42 4.78 -1.80
C LEU A 150 25.34 4.15 -3.20
N LEU A 151 26.43 3.57 -3.66
CA LEU A 151 26.48 2.80 -4.89
C LEU A 151 26.67 1.33 -4.54
N LEU A 152 25.66 0.53 -4.83
CA LEU A 152 25.62 -0.89 -4.53
C LEU A 152 25.77 -1.68 -5.82
N TRP A 153 26.92 -2.34 -5.96
CA TRP A 153 27.21 -3.26 -7.05
C TRP A 153 26.59 -4.64 -6.84
N ASP A 154 26.42 -5.04 -5.58
CA ASP A 154 25.69 -6.23 -5.16
C ASP A 154 24.90 -5.92 -3.88
N LYS A 155 23.69 -6.43 -3.77
CA LYS A 155 22.78 -6.23 -2.62
C LYS A 155 23.00 -7.25 -1.50
N ARG A 156 24.16 -7.89 -1.41
CA ARG A 156 24.45 -8.84 -0.33
C ARG A 156 24.82 -8.09 0.95
N PRO A 157 24.20 -8.43 2.10
CA PRO A 157 24.58 -7.86 3.40
C PRO A 157 26.03 -8.20 3.79
N ASP A 158 26.58 -9.31 3.26
CA ASP A 158 27.91 -9.84 3.55
C ASP A 158 28.97 -9.41 2.51
N ALA A 159 28.70 -8.40 1.70
CA ALA A 159 29.65 -7.92 0.67
C ALA A 159 30.97 -7.38 1.25
N GLU A 160 31.08 -7.25 2.58
CA GLU A 160 32.32 -6.95 3.29
C GLU A 160 33.18 -8.20 3.62
N GLN A 161 32.66 -9.41 3.39
CA GLN A 161 33.45 -10.62 3.57
C GLN A 161 34.41 -10.83 2.39
N PRO A 162 35.71 -11.20 2.65
CA PRO A 162 36.68 -11.43 1.59
C PRO A 162 36.14 -12.50 0.62
N THR A 163 36.15 -12.18 -0.66
CA THR A 163 35.77 -13.14 -1.70
C THR A 163 36.75 -14.32 -1.71
N LEU A 164 36.32 -15.46 -2.30
CA LEU A 164 37.21 -16.62 -2.48
C LEU A 164 38.59 -16.24 -3.12
N LEU A 165 38.63 -15.18 -3.92
CA LEU A 165 39.86 -14.65 -4.50
C LEU A 165 40.71 -13.88 -3.48
N ASP A 166 40.13 -13.21 -2.52
CA ASP A 166 40.84 -12.53 -1.44
C ASP A 166 41.49 -13.56 -0.49
N SER A 167 40.87 -14.72 -0.28
CA SER A 167 41.39 -15.81 0.52
C SER A 167 42.48 -16.60 -0.21
N VAL A 168 42.44 -16.69 -1.55
CA VAL A 168 43.43 -17.41 -2.37
C VAL A 168 44.68 -16.55 -2.67
N PHE A 169 44.54 -15.23 -2.80
CA PHE A 169 45.61 -14.32 -3.19
C PHE A 169 46.16 -13.40 -2.08
N GLY A 170 45.75 -13.57 -0.84
CA GLY A 170 46.30 -12.95 0.36
C GLY A 170 46.04 -11.44 0.49
N THR A 171 45.43 -11.07 1.58
CA THR A 171 45.00 -9.70 1.97
C THR A 171 46.12 -8.82 2.51
N ARG A 172 47.29 -8.74 1.87
CA ARG A 172 48.32 -7.79 2.29
C ARG A 172 48.87 -7.01 1.09
N GLN A 173 48.57 -5.71 1.11
CA GLN A 173 48.99 -4.61 0.25
C GLN A 173 47.99 -4.18 -0.83
N SER A 174 47.88 -2.84 -1.01
CA SER A 174 47.01 -2.16 -1.96
C SER A 174 46.90 -2.86 -3.30
N PRO A 175 45.71 -3.17 -3.81
CA PRO A 175 45.57 -3.86 -5.09
C PRO A 175 46.14 -3.00 -6.21
N GLY A 176 47.13 -3.54 -6.91
CA GLY A 176 47.71 -2.91 -8.11
C GLY A 176 46.64 -2.72 -9.18
N PHE A 177 46.84 -1.80 -10.11
CA PHE A 177 45.96 -1.42 -11.21
C PHE A 177 45.29 -2.63 -11.93
N PHE A 178 46.06 -3.70 -12.18
CA PHE A 178 45.52 -4.92 -12.80
C PHE A 178 44.50 -5.66 -11.92
N ARG A 179 44.68 -5.68 -10.59
CA ARG A 179 43.70 -6.30 -9.69
C ARG A 179 42.41 -5.52 -9.62
N SER A 180 42.46 -4.19 -9.66
CA SER A 180 41.27 -3.34 -9.70
C SER A 180 40.48 -3.56 -11.00
N ILE A 181 41.18 -3.74 -12.14
CA ILE A 181 40.52 -4.06 -13.41
C ILE A 181 39.94 -5.49 -13.36
N LEU A 182 40.65 -6.48 -12.82
CA LEU A 182 40.11 -7.84 -12.67
C LEU A 182 38.91 -7.88 -11.75
N TYR A 183 38.92 -7.12 -10.66
CA TYR A 183 37.76 -6.97 -9.75
C TYR A 183 36.58 -6.32 -10.44
N VAL A 184 36.81 -5.29 -11.26
CA VAL A 184 35.77 -4.66 -12.10
C VAL A 184 35.22 -5.66 -13.10
N VAL A 185 36.09 -6.33 -13.86
CA VAL A 185 35.70 -7.33 -14.87
C VAL A 185 34.96 -8.48 -14.20
N GLN A 186 35.38 -8.92 -13.03
CA GLN A 186 34.72 -9.99 -12.28
C GLN A 186 33.37 -9.54 -11.72
N ASN A 187 33.28 -8.35 -11.16
CA ASN A 187 32.01 -7.82 -10.66
C ASN A 187 31.02 -7.51 -11.80
N VAL A 188 31.52 -7.06 -12.95
CA VAL A 188 30.72 -6.88 -14.15
C VAL A 188 30.32 -8.21 -14.76
N TRP A 189 31.24 -9.19 -14.81
CA TRP A 189 30.93 -10.54 -15.26
C TRP A 189 29.96 -11.23 -14.31
N GLN A 190 30.10 -11.07 -13.01
CA GLN A 190 29.12 -11.50 -12.00
C GLN A 190 27.80 -10.72 -12.07
N SER A 191 27.82 -9.42 -12.40
CA SER A 191 26.61 -8.64 -12.67
C SER A 191 25.91 -9.10 -13.96
N PHE A 192 26.67 -9.53 -14.95
CA PHE A 192 26.17 -10.08 -16.21
C PHE A 192 25.60 -11.50 -16.05
N LEU A 193 26.24 -12.31 -15.19
CA LEU A 193 25.78 -13.65 -14.84
C LEU A 193 24.73 -13.65 -13.71
N ASN A 194 24.80 -12.69 -12.81
CA ASN A 194 23.87 -12.52 -11.71
C ASN A 194 22.91 -11.37 -12.06
N LEU A 195 21.79 -11.64 -12.62
CA LEU A 195 20.57 -10.84 -12.85
C LEU A 195 20.32 -9.61 -11.93
N GLY A 196 21.35 -9.00 -11.35
CA GLY A 196 21.28 -7.85 -10.45
C GLY A 196 21.74 -6.57 -11.13
N GLU A 197 20.86 -5.59 -11.27
CA GLU A 197 21.22 -4.25 -11.73
C GLU A 197 21.85 -3.47 -10.56
N PRO A 198 23.07 -2.91 -10.73
CA PRO A 198 23.66 -2.00 -9.75
C PRO A 198 22.73 -0.81 -9.55
N SER A 199 22.53 -0.40 -8.31
CA SER A 199 21.64 0.72 -7.99
C SER A 199 22.39 1.83 -7.25
N THR A 200 22.04 3.08 -7.60
CA THR A 200 22.50 4.27 -6.87
C THR A 200 21.39 4.74 -5.94
N GLN A 201 21.73 4.98 -4.69
CA GLN A 201 20.86 5.62 -3.72
C GLN A 201 21.48 6.93 -3.28
N MET A 202 20.68 7.99 -3.23
CA MET A 202 21.10 9.31 -2.82
C MET A 202 20.26 9.74 -1.63
N SER A 203 20.92 10.21 -0.58
CA SER A 203 20.25 10.84 0.53
C SER A 203 19.91 12.30 0.21
N ASN A 204 19.05 12.93 1.02
CA ASN A 204 18.71 14.32 0.82
C ASN A 204 19.98 15.20 0.92
N PRO A 205 20.15 16.15 -0.01
CA PRO A 205 21.25 17.12 0.05
C PRO A 205 21.06 18.03 1.26
N PHE A 206 22.16 18.40 1.90
CA PHE A 206 22.14 19.42 2.93
C PHE A 206 23.31 20.38 2.79
N GLU A 207 23.09 21.62 3.18
CA GLU A 207 24.13 22.66 3.15
C GLU A 207 25.01 22.59 4.39
N LEU A 208 26.33 22.63 4.17
CA LEU A 208 27.29 22.60 5.27
C LEU A 208 27.15 23.85 6.18
N SER A 209 26.74 24.98 5.63
CA SER A 209 26.47 26.21 6.37
C SER A 209 25.45 26.02 7.51
N ALA A 210 24.35 25.33 7.25
CA ALA A 210 23.32 25.02 8.25
C ALA A 210 23.88 24.15 9.40
N PHE A 211 24.73 23.18 9.07
CA PHE A 211 25.40 22.35 10.08
C PHE A 211 26.40 23.17 10.91
N LEU A 212 27.15 24.07 10.28
CA LEU A 212 28.09 24.99 10.97
C LEU A 212 27.38 25.94 11.92
N GLU A 213 26.21 26.43 11.56
CA GLU A 213 25.40 27.29 12.44
C GLU A 213 24.94 26.56 13.71
N GLN A 214 24.57 25.31 13.60
CA GLN A 214 24.15 24.47 14.74
C GLN A 214 25.28 24.27 15.77
N TYR A 215 26.55 24.30 15.33
CA TYR A 215 27.71 24.02 16.16
C TYR A 215 28.71 25.18 16.19
N ARG A 216 28.23 26.44 16.23
CA ARG A 216 29.06 27.68 16.15
C ARG A 216 30.18 27.74 17.20
N ASP A 217 29.93 27.21 18.40
CA ASP A 217 30.86 27.27 19.54
C ASP A 217 31.95 26.21 19.51
N ARG A 218 31.98 25.36 18.48
CA ARG A 218 32.96 24.29 18.35
C ARG A 218 34.10 24.65 17.39
N THR A 219 35.28 24.04 17.62
CA THR A 219 36.43 24.16 16.72
C THR A 219 36.15 23.39 15.40
N ASP A 220 36.83 23.81 14.33
CA ASP A 220 36.70 23.15 13.02
C ASP A 220 36.97 21.66 13.09
N GLN A 221 37.93 21.23 13.91
CA GLN A 221 38.25 19.81 14.13
C GLN A 221 37.12 19.06 14.83
N GLN A 222 36.52 19.66 15.88
CA GLN A 222 35.37 19.08 16.55
C GLN A 222 34.16 18.96 15.64
N ILE A 223 33.94 19.98 14.80
CA ILE A 223 32.82 19.96 13.83
C ILE A 223 33.09 18.90 12.77
N ALA A 224 34.31 18.74 12.28
CA ALA A 224 34.67 17.71 11.30
C ALA A 224 34.40 16.30 11.83
N HIS A 225 34.67 16.03 13.12
CA HIS A 225 34.34 14.74 13.76
C HIS A 225 32.83 14.54 13.84
N LEU A 226 32.07 15.54 14.31
CA LEU A 226 30.62 15.47 14.36
C LEU A 226 30.00 15.28 12.98
N LEU A 227 30.53 15.98 11.97
CA LEU A 227 30.10 15.84 10.59
C LEU A 227 30.43 14.44 10.03
N TYR A 228 31.58 13.91 10.36
CA TYR A 228 32.01 12.57 9.95
C TYR A 228 31.04 11.50 10.51
N ASP A 229 30.75 11.55 11.81
CA ASP A 229 29.79 10.63 12.46
C ASP A 229 28.37 10.81 11.90
N HIS A 230 27.97 12.05 11.64
CA HIS A 230 26.66 12.35 11.03
C HIS A 230 26.53 11.73 9.62
N LEU A 231 27.55 11.91 8.78
CA LEU A 231 27.59 11.38 7.42
C LEU A 231 27.62 9.84 7.41
N LEU A 232 28.39 9.22 8.30
CA LEU A 232 28.35 7.76 8.48
C LEU A 232 26.98 7.29 8.90
N GLY A 233 26.35 7.95 9.86
CA GLY A 233 25.00 7.65 10.31
C GLY A 233 23.95 7.72 9.18
N ILE A 234 24.09 8.71 8.28
CA ILE A 234 23.24 8.81 7.08
C ILE A 234 23.49 7.60 6.16
N LEU A 235 24.73 7.31 5.82
CA LEU A 235 25.07 6.22 4.92
C LEU A 235 24.68 4.86 5.50
N ASP A 236 24.80 4.65 6.81
CA ASP A 236 24.36 3.43 7.48
C ASP A 236 22.83 3.27 7.46
N ARG A 237 22.09 4.38 7.59
CA ARG A 237 20.63 4.33 7.44
C ARG A 237 20.23 3.98 6.01
N GLU A 238 20.84 4.61 5.01
CA GLU A 238 20.57 4.30 3.60
C GLU A 238 20.92 2.84 3.26
N GLN A 239 22.04 2.34 3.77
CA GLN A 239 22.44 0.95 3.56
C GLN A 239 21.43 -0.02 4.16
N ARG A 240 20.91 0.26 5.36
CA ARG A 240 19.87 -0.58 5.99
C ARG A 240 18.58 -0.64 5.18
N VAL A 241 18.19 0.45 4.54
CA VAL A 241 16.96 0.49 3.70
C VAL A 241 17.10 -0.40 2.46
N VAL A 242 18.29 -0.48 1.88
CA VAL A 242 18.53 -1.18 0.60
C VAL A 242 18.99 -2.63 0.80
N VAL A 243 19.90 -2.83 1.71
CA VAL A 243 20.55 -4.13 1.99
C VAL A 243 19.83 -4.86 3.12
N GLY A 244 19.21 -4.10 4.03
CA GLY A 244 18.56 -4.62 5.21
C GLY A 244 19.55 -4.95 6.34
N PRO A 245 19.01 -5.53 7.43
CA PRO A 245 19.84 -6.07 8.51
C PRO A 245 20.60 -7.31 8.05
N GLY A 246 21.65 -7.68 8.78
CA GLY A 246 22.44 -8.89 8.50
C GLY A 246 21.56 -10.14 8.51
N ILE A 247 21.54 -10.89 7.41
CA ILE A 247 20.72 -12.10 7.28
C ILE A 247 21.41 -13.24 8.05
N LYS A 248 20.74 -13.68 9.12
CA LYS A 248 21.19 -14.88 9.86
C LYS A 248 20.60 -16.14 9.22
N ALA A 249 21.40 -17.20 9.17
CA ALA A 249 20.90 -18.50 8.73
C ALA A 249 19.74 -18.97 9.65
N ALA A 250 18.69 -19.54 9.07
CA ALA A 250 17.51 -19.98 9.81
C ALA A 250 17.79 -20.91 11.02
N PRO A 251 18.80 -21.83 10.98
CA PRO A 251 19.19 -22.59 12.19
C PRO A 251 19.69 -21.72 13.34
N VAL A 252 20.52 -20.72 13.05
CA VAL A 252 21.10 -19.80 14.05
C VAL A 252 20.00 -19.00 14.71
N LEU A 253 19.10 -18.42 13.92
CA LEU A 253 17.95 -17.65 14.42
C LEU A 253 17.08 -18.49 15.34
N ARG A 254 16.81 -19.76 14.98
CA ARG A 254 16.01 -20.69 15.80
C ARG A 254 16.69 -21.03 17.13
N ASP A 255 18.00 -21.24 17.12
CA ASP A 255 18.74 -21.53 18.35
C ASP A 255 18.83 -20.29 19.25
N GLU A 256 18.97 -19.07 18.71
CA GLU A 256 18.88 -17.82 19.48
C GLU A 256 17.51 -17.67 20.15
N ILE A 257 16.41 -17.91 19.43
CA ILE A 257 15.04 -17.87 20.00
C ILE A 257 14.89 -18.87 21.15
N LEU A 258 15.39 -20.08 21.00
CA LEU A 258 15.33 -21.10 22.06
C LEU A 258 16.28 -20.83 23.24
N ALA A 259 17.34 -20.05 23.02
CA ALA A 259 18.27 -19.60 24.05
C ALA A 259 17.72 -18.40 24.84
N ASP A 260 16.77 -17.66 24.29
CA ASP A 260 16.20 -16.50 24.96
C ASP A 260 15.46 -16.89 26.25
N ALA A 261 15.68 -16.11 27.33
CA ALA A 261 15.13 -16.39 28.67
C ALA A 261 13.60 -16.27 28.70
N ARG A 262 13.04 -15.29 28.02
CA ARG A 262 11.59 -15.04 27.94
C ARG A 262 10.87 -16.16 27.19
N THR A 263 11.46 -16.61 26.10
CA THR A 263 10.96 -17.76 25.34
C THR A 263 10.95 -19.02 26.20
N ARG A 264 12.02 -19.30 26.96
CA ARG A 264 12.09 -20.46 27.84
C ARG A 264 11.07 -20.40 28.97
N ASP A 265 10.91 -19.24 29.62
CA ASP A 265 9.88 -19.03 30.64
C ASP A 265 8.47 -19.20 30.06
N GLY A 266 8.19 -18.61 28.88
CA GLY A 266 6.92 -18.78 28.20
C GLY A 266 6.59 -20.24 27.85
N LEU A 267 7.56 -21.02 27.39
CA LEU A 267 7.39 -22.44 27.11
C LEU A 267 7.09 -23.25 28.38
N GLN A 268 7.80 -22.95 29.46
CA GLN A 268 7.58 -23.61 30.75
C GLN A 268 6.17 -23.32 31.29
N LYS A 269 5.70 -22.07 31.17
CA LYS A 269 4.33 -21.68 31.60
C LYS A 269 3.25 -22.34 30.71
N ALA A 270 3.51 -22.45 29.42
CA ALA A 270 2.55 -23.01 28.46
C ALA A 270 2.39 -24.54 28.57
N ALA A 271 3.40 -25.27 29.00
CA ALA A 271 3.38 -26.72 29.13
C ALA A 271 4.22 -27.17 30.36
N PRO A 272 3.77 -26.88 31.60
CA PRO A 272 4.55 -27.14 32.81
C PRO A 272 4.83 -28.64 33.05
N ASP A 273 3.94 -29.51 32.59
CA ASP A 273 4.04 -30.96 32.77
C ASP A 273 4.91 -31.67 31.71
N MET A 274 5.41 -30.93 30.71
CA MET A 274 6.22 -31.49 29.63
C MET A 274 7.70 -31.54 30.06
N GLU A 275 8.36 -32.68 29.87
CA GLU A 275 9.80 -32.78 30.08
C GLU A 275 10.57 -31.79 29.17
N ARG A 276 11.56 -31.12 29.76
CA ARG A 276 12.32 -30.03 29.12
C ARG A 276 12.93 -30.41 27.77
N ASN A 277 13.51 -31.63 27.67
CA ASN A 277 14.10 -32.08 26.41
C ASN A 277 13.04 -32.31 25.32
N SER A 278 11.92 -32.88 25.68
CA SER A 278 10.75 -33.09 24.83
C SER A 278 10.16 -31.76 24.38
N GLN A 279 10.07 -30.78 25.30
CA GLN A 279 9.62 -29.43 25.03
C GLN A 279 10.51 -28.72 24.00
N ILE A 280 11.86 -28.79 24.16
CA ILE A 280 12.81 -28.19 23.22
C ILE A 280 12.76 -28.86 21.85
N GLN A 281 12.67 -30.19 21.77
CA GLN A 281 12.54 -30.91 20.52
C GLN A 281 11.26 -30.53 19.76
N LYS A 282 10.14 -30.40 20.49
CA LYS A 282 8.87 -29.97 19.90
C LYS A 282 8.94 -28.51 19.45
N ALA A 283 9.56 -27.64 20.27
CA ALA A 283 9.79 -26.24 19.94
C ALA A 283 10.64 -26.07 18.67
N ARG A 284 11.70 -26.85 18.48
CA ARG A 284 12.51 -26.87 17.24
C ARG A 284 11.69 -27.25 16.02
N LYS A 285 10.79 -28.23 16.14
CA LYS A 285 9.89 -28.64 15.04
C LYS A 285 8.93 -27.51 14.66
N ILE A 286 8.33 -26.85 15.67
CA ILE A 286 7.41 -25.74 15.46
C ILE A 286 8.15 -24.54 14.82
N LEU A 287 9.32 -24.17 15.31
CA LEU A 287 10.12 -23.10 14.71
C LEU A 287 10.56 -23.42 13.29
N LYS A 288 10.85 -24.70 12.96
CA LYS A 288 11.13 -25.12 11.59
C LYS A 288 9.90 -25.03 10.69
N GLU A 289 8.70 -25.24 11.23
CA GLU A 289 7.45 -25.02 10.51
C GLU A 289 7.22 -23.53 10.22
N ILE A 290 7.47 -22.67 11.21
CA ILE A 290 7.23 -21.22 11.13
C ILE A 290 8.30 -20.52 10.28
N ALA A 291 9.58 -20.71 10.57
CA ALA A 291 10.67 -19.83 10.14
C ALA A 291 10.83 -19.71 8.62
N ALA A 292 11.07 -18.48 8.15
CA ALA A 292 11.60 -18.21 6.83
C ALA A 292 13.06 -18.68 6.70
N ASP A 293 13.53 -18.81 5.47
CA ASP A 293 14.91 -19.09 5.10
C ASP A 293 15.35 -18.05 4.06
N PHE A 294 15.28 -16.77 4.48
CA PHE A 294 15.39 -15.62 3.60
C PHE A 294 16.72 -15.57 2.88
N ASP A 295 16.68 -15.46 1.56
CA ASP A 295 17.84 -15.33 0.68
C ASP A 295 17.52 -14.37 -0.47
N LEU A 296 18.38 -13.37 -0.66
CA LEU A 296 18.23 -12.40 -1.74
C LEU A 296 18.32 -13.04 -3.14
N LEU A 297 19.00 -14.16 -3.29
CA LEU A 297 19.00 -14.91 -4.55
C LEU A 297 17.60 -15.45 -4.87
N GLY A 298 16.88 -15.94 -3.86
CA GLY A 298 15.49 -16.38 -4.03
C GLY A 298 14.60 -15.26 -4.55
N ILE A 299 14.73 -14.05 -4.00
CA ILE A 299 14.03 -12.86 -4.46
C ILE A 299 14.41 -12.47 -5.90
N LYS A 300 15.71 -12.53 -6.25
CA LYS A 300 16.18 -12.25 -7.63
C LYS A 300 15.53 -13.18 -8.64
N VAL A 301 15.55 -14.48 -8.36
CA VAL A 301 14.93 -15.50 -9.22
C VAL A 301 13.43 -15.27 -9.34
N LEU A 302 12.76 -15.04 -8.23
CA LEU A 302 11.33 -14.75 -8.22
C LEU A 302 10.99 -13.48 -9.02
N SER A 303 11.75 -12.40 -8.85
CA SER A 303 11.58 -11.17 -9.62
C SER A 303 11.72 -11.39 -11.12
N ALA A 304 12.71 -12.20 -11.54
CA ALA A 304 12.92 -12.54 -12.95
C ALA A 304 11.74 -13.34 -13.53
N ILE A 305 11.12 -14.21 -12.73
CA ILE A 305 9.92 -14.99 -13.13
C ILE A 305 8.68 -14.10 -13.16
N LEU A 306 8.53 -13.20 -12.20
CA LEU A 306 7.34 -12.34 -12.10
C LEU A 306 7.32 -11.21 -13.13
N THR A 307 8.48 -10.69 -13.56
CA THR A 307 8.54 -9.58 -14.53
C THR A 307 7.78 -9.85 -15.83
N PRO A 308 7.94 -11.02 -16.49
CA PRO A 308 7.11 -11.36 -17.65
C PRO A 308 5.63 -11.47 -17.32
N ILE A 309 5.27 -11.97 -16.15
CA ILE A 309 3.87 -12.11 -15.70
C ILE A 309 3.22 -10.72 -15.63
N TRP A 310 3.87 -9.76 -14.97
CA TRP A 310 3.36 -8.39 -14.87
C TRP A 310 3.25 -7.67 -16.22
N ASN A 311 4.12 -8.00 -17.18
CA ASN A 311 4.15 -7.33 -18.50
C ASN A 311 3.31 -8.04 -19.56
N GLN A 312 2.98 -9.33 -19.39
CA GLN A 312 2.26 -10.13 -20.39
C GLN A 312 0.80 -10.41 -19.99
N ILE A 313 0.56 -10.67 -18.71
CA ILE A 313 -0.79 -10.94 -18.18
C ILE A 313 -1.47 -9.63 -17.81
N TYR A 314 -0.72 -8.72 -17.19
CA TYR A 314 -1.17 -7.37 -16.86
C TYR A 314 -0.56 -6.35 -17.83
N ASP A 315 -1.20 -5.21 -17.97
CA ASP A 315 -0.68 -4.07 -18.74
C ASP A 315 0.29 -3.20 -17.92
N GLY A 316 0.92 -3.79 -16.91
CA GLY A 316 1.86 -3.18 -16.01
C GLY A 316 1.29 -2.91 -14.62
N ILE A 317 2.15 -2.34 -13.77
CA ILE A 317 1.81 -1.94 -12.41
C ILE A 317 1.90 -0.42 -12.35
N GLU A 318 0.81 0.21 -11.96
CA GLU A 318 0.74 1.62 -11.61
C GLU A 318 1.11 1.74 -10.13
N LEU A 319 2.23 2.39 -9.87
CA LEU A 319 2.84 2.45 -8.54
C LEU A 319 2.84 3.89 -8.03
N ASP A 320 2.30 4.12 -6.85
CA ASP A 320 2.49 5.36 -6.09
C ASP A 320 3.97 5.55 -5.73
N THR A 321 4.66 6.33 -6.54
CA THR A 321 6.09 6.59 -6.35
C THR A 321 6.35 7.53 -5.18
N GLU A 322 5.45 8.44 -4.86
CA GLU A 322 5.57 9.37 -3.73
C GLU A 322 5.32 8.64 -2.41
N GLY A 323 4.29 7.79 -2.37
CA GLY A 323 4.02 6.93 -1.22
C GLY A 323 5.16 5.96 -0.95
N LEU A 324 5.73 5.36 -2.00
CA LEU A 324 6.92 4.50 -1.84
C LEU A 324 8.12 5.27 -1.29
N GLU A 325 8.29 6.55 -1.66
CA GLU A 325 9.34 7.38 -1.09
C GLU A 325 9.06 7.73 0.38
N ARG A 326 7.80 7.98 0.76
CA ARG A 326 7.39 8.11 2.18
C ARG A 326 7.73 6.84 2.97
N VAL A 327 7.45 5.66 2.39
CA VAL A 327 7.82 4.36 2.97
C VAL A 327 9.34 4.26 3.15
N ARG A 328 10.12 4.58 2.13
CA ARG A 328 11.59 4.61 2.16
C ARG A 328 12.12 5.49 3.28
N ASN A 329 11.60 6.72 3.39
CA ASN A 329 12.00 7.67 4.41
C ASN A 329 11.70 7.14 5.83
N THR A 330 10.54 6.52 6.02
CA THR A 330 10.17 5.92 7.29
C THR A 330 11.03 4.71 7.65
N MET A 331 11.45 3.89 6.67
CA MET A 331 12.34 2.73 6.87
C MET A 331 13.72 3.12 7.40
N ARG A 332 14.18 4.36 7.18
CA ARG A 332 15.48 4.82 7.69
C ARG A 332 15.57 4.77 9.22
N ASP A 333 14.46 5.07 9.87
CA ASP A 333 14.40 5.25 11.31
C ASP A 333 13.50 4.23 12.03
N LYS A 334 12.56 3.61 11.32
CA LYS A 334 11.54 2.73 11.91
C LYS A 334 11.45 1.37 11.20
N ARG A 335 11.07 0.34 11.97
CA ARG A 335 10.69 -0.97 11.42
C ARG A 335 9.28 -0.83 10.88
N LEU A 336 9.06 -1.29 9.66
CA LEU A 336 7.76 -1.18 9.03
C LEU A 336 6.96 -2.46 9.14
N ILE A 337 5.69 -2.26 9.43
CA ILE A 337 4.67 -3.28 9.29
C ILE A 337 3.82 -2.92 8.08
N ILE A 338 4.05 -3.59 6.98
CA ILE A 338 3.32 -3.38 5.73
C ILE A 338 2.00 -4.14 5.82
N VAL A 339 0.90 -3.42 5.63
CA VAL A 339 -0.44 -3.99 5.79
C VAL A 339 -1.26 -3.76 4.53
N PRO A 340 -1.13 -4.66 3.53
CA PRO A 340 -1.87 -4.53 2.29
C PRO A 340 -3.31 -5.04 2.41
N SER A 341 -4.19 -4.52 1.54
CA SER A 341 -5.48 -5.15 1.22
C SER A 341 -5.24 -6.52 0.60
N HIS A 342 -6.16 -7.45 0.84
CA HIS A 342 -6.00 -8.82 0.33
C HIS A 342 -7.10 -9.20 -0.65
N LYS A 343 -6.81 -9.10 -1.95
CA LYS A 343 -7.77 -9.34 -3.04
C LYS A 343 -7.42 -10.55 -3.90
N SER A 344 -6.12 -10.83 -4.09
CA SER A 344 -5.64 -11.90 -4.96
C SER A 344 -4.57 -12.77 -4.29
N HIS A 345 -4.32 -13.96 -4.85
CA HIS A 345 -3.20 -14.82 -4.47
C HIS A 345 -1.82 -14.25 -4.81
N ILE A 346 -1.76 -13.25 -5.68
CA ILE A 346 -0.50 -12.65 -6.10
C ILE A 346 -0.11 -11.42 -5.26
N ASP A 347 -0.98 -10.92 -4.38
CA ASP A 347 -0.73 -9.72 -3.56
C ASP A 347 0.58 -9.81 -2.77
N TYR A 348 0.82 -10.95 -2.09
CA TYR A 348 2.03 -11.14 -1.28
C TYR A 348 3.33 -11.21 -2.09
N LEU A 349 3.26 -11.55 -3.38
CA LEU A 349 4.42 -11.52 -4.28
C LEU A 349 4.66 -10.10 -4.82
N LEU A 350 3.59 -9.32 -4.96
CA LEU A 350 3.62 -8.00 -5.56
C LEU A 350 4.45 -7.01 -4.73
N ILE A 351 4.20 -6.92 -3.43
CA ILE A 351 4.93 -5.99 -2.54
C ILE A 351 6.42 -6.34 -2.51
N SER A 352 6.76 -7.61 -2.33
CA SER A 352 8.16 -8.05 -2.36
C SER A 352 8.83 -7.75 -3.70
N TYR A 353 8.13 -7.95 -4.82
CA TYR A 353 8.62 -7.61 -6.15
C TYR A 353 8.88 -6.11 -6.30
N LEU A 354 7.91 -5.28 -5.88
CA LEU A 354 8.02 -3.82 -5.99
C LEU A 354 9.15 -3.26 -5.13
N PHE A 355 9.27 -3.72 -3.88
CA PHE A 355 10.36 -3.31 -3.01
C PHE A 355 11.71 -3.65 -3.62
N TYR A 356 11.88 -4.90 -4.06
CA TYR A 356 13.13 -5.33 -4.70
C TYR A 356 13.46 -4.52 -5.96
N ARG A 357 12.46 -4.28 -6.83
CA ARG A 357 12.64 -3.51 -8.09
C ARG A 357 12.99 -2.05 -7.83
N ASN A 358 12.52 -1.48 -6.74
CA ASN A 358 12.77 -0.09 -6.35
C ASN A 358 13.93 0.07 -5.35
N GLY A 359 14.74 -0.96 -5.16
CA GLY A 359 15.95 -0.87 -4.36
C GLY A 359 15.73 -0.90 -2.86
N LEU A 360 14.57 -1.37 -2.39
CA LEU A 360 14.26 -1.60 -0.99
C LEU A 360 14.43 -3.08 -0.64
N ILE A 361 14.77 -3.37 0.61
CA ILE A 361 14.73 -4.75 1.08
C ILE A 361 13.27 -5.23 1.20
N PRO A 362 12.91 -6.39 0.61
CA PRO A 362 11.58 -6.96 0.77
C PRO A 362 11.25 -7.30 2.23
N PRO A 363 9.99 -7.11 2.67
CA PRO A 363 9.55 -7.49 4.00
C PRO A 363 9.47 -9.02 4.15
N HIS A 364 9.51 -9.51 5.40
CA HIS A 364 9.13 -10.88 5.72
C HIS A 364 7.62 -11.01 5.69
N ILE A 365 7.10 -12.03 5.01
CA ILE A 365 5.67 -12.18 4.73
C ILE A 365 5.05 -13.22 5.65
N ALA A 366 4.03 -12.82 6.39
CA ALA A 366 3.20 -13.76 7.17
C ALA A 366 2.23 -14.52 6.26
N ALA A 367 2.53 -15.76 5.95
CA ALA A 367 1.78 -16.59 5.03
C ALA A 367 1.03 -17.74 5.75
N GLY A 368 -0.13 -18.13 5.25
CA GLY A 368 -0.82 -19.29 5.76
C GLY A 368 -0.07 -20.60 5.45
N VAL A 369 -0.08 -21.55 6.38
CA VAL A 369 0.59 -22.85 6.23
C VAL A 369 0.15 -23.65 4.98
N ASN A 370 -1.03 -23.35 4.44
CA ASN A 370 -1.51 -23.93 3.18
C ASN A 370 -0.65 -23.57 1.95
N LEU A 371 0.20 -22.54 2.04
CA LEU A 371 1.14 -22.14 1.00
C LEU A 371 2.51 -22.86 1.14
N SER A 372 2.70 -23.68 2.18
CA SER A 372 3.97 -24.40 2.43
C SER A 372 4.16 -25.69 1.62
N PHE A 373 3.28 -25.97 0.63
CA PHE A 373 3.37 -27.18 -0.20
C PHE A 373 4.56 -27.16 -1.16
N TRP A 374 5.06 -28.34 -1.51
CA TRP A 374 6.15 -28.51 -2.46
C TRP A 374 5.67 -28.29 -3.91
N PRO A 375 6.43 -27.60 -4.80
CA PRO A 375 7.74 -26.95 -4.59
C PRO A 375 7.68 -25.51 -4.09
N MET A 376 6.49 -24.90 -3.94
CA MET A 376 6.32 -23.48 -3.66
C MET A 376 6.76 -23.08 -2.24
N GLY A 377 6.52 -23.94 -1.24
CA GLY A 377 6.89 -23.65 0.15
C GLY A 377 8.37 -23.28 0.33
N PRO A 378 9.31 -24.09 -0.14
CA PRO A 378 10.75 -23.76 -0.11
C PRO A 378 11.09 -22.46 -0.85
N ILE A 379 10.45 -22.18 -1.99
CA ILE A 379 10.66 -20.93 -2.74
C ILE A 379 10.19 -19.74 -1.91
N PHE A 380 8.97 -19.79 -1.37
CA PHE A 380 8.43 -18.71 -0.57
C PHE A 380 9.23 -18.46 0.70
N ARG A 381 9.75 -19.52 1.37
CA ARG A 381 10.65 -19.36 2.52
C ARG A 381 11.90 -18.56 2.17
N ARG A 382 12.51 -18.84 1.01
CA ARG A 382 13.68 -18.10 0.51
C ARG A 382 13.33 -16.66 0.14
N CYS A 383 12.07 -16.39 -0.19
CA CYS A 383 11.57 -15.04 -0.42
C CYS A 383 11.10 -14.31 0.85
N GLY A 384 11.35 -14.86 2.04
CA GLY A 384 11.01 -14.24 3.31
C GLY A 384 9.66 -14.65 3.90
N ALA A 385 8.93 -15.58 3.28
CA ALA A 385 7.68 -16.05 3.84
C ALA A 385 7.90 -16.92 5.08
N PHE A 386 7.24 -16.58 6.19
CA PHE A 386 7.10 -17.42 7.37
C PHE A 386 5.66 -17.86 7.52
N PHE A 387 5.46 -19.09 8.02
CA PHE A 387 4.16 -19.72 7.95
C PHE A 387 3.45 -19.77 9.29
N LEU A 388 2.14 -19.45 9.25
CA LEU A 388 1.29 -19.51 10.43
C LEU A 388 0.12 -20.49 10.22
N ARG A 389 -0.25 -21.21 11.28
CA ARG A 389 -1.42 -22.09 11.31
C ARG A 389 -2.69 -21.26 11.35
N ARG A 390 -3.76 -21.74 10.75
CA ARG A 390 -5.08 -21.08 10.77
C ARG A 390 -5.67 -20.99 12.18
N THR A 391 -5.30 -21.89 13.07
CA THR A 391 -5.71 -21.90 14.47
C THR A 391 -4.55 -22.38 15.34
N PHE A 392 -4.40 -21.78 16.49
CA PHE A 392 -3.40 -22.18 17.50
C PHE A 392 -3.98 -23.16 18.52
N ALA A 393 -5.28 -23.49 18.40
CA ALA A 393 -5.96 -24.40 19.31
C ALA A 393 -5.31 -25.81 19.29
N GLY A 394 -5.09 -26.34 20.48
CA GLY A 394 -4.55 -27.69 20.68
C GLY A 394 -3.03 -27.80 20.75
N ASP A 395 -2.28 -26.71 20.59
CA ASP A 395 -0.83 -26.69 20.80
C ASP A 395 -0.38 -25.45 21.59
N PRO A 396 -0.24 -25.55 22.91
CA PRO A 396 0.04 -24.40 23.77
C PRO A 396 1.42 -23.79 23.54
N LEU A 397 2.38 -24.53 22.96
CA LEU A 397 3.72 -24.01 22.66
C LEU A 397 3.72 -23.15 21.40
N TYR A 398 2.79 -23.36 20.48
CA TYR A 398 2.79 -22.68 19.18
C TYR A 398 2.65 -21.15 19.29
N PRO A 399 1.68 -20.59 20.08
CA PRO A 399 1.56 -19.13 20.23
C PRO A 399 2.82 -18.47 20.80
N VAL A 400 3.47 -19.14 21.79
CA VAL A 400 4.70 -18.64 22.43
C VAL A 400 5.83 -18.55 21.41
N LEU A 401 6.04 -19.62 20.65
CA LEU A 401 7.11 -19.67 19.63
C LEU A 401 6.85 -18.76 18.44
N PHE A 402 5.60 -18.62 18.05
CA PHE A 402 5.23 -17.70 16.97
C PHE A 402 5.48 -16.25 17.39
N ASN A 403 5.07 -15.87 18.62
CA ASN A 403 5.35 -14.54 19.15
C ASN A 403 6.85 -14.29 19.28
N ALA A 404 7.60 -15.23 19.82
CA ALA A 404 9.06 -15.12 19.95
C ALA A 404 9.75 -14.97 18.59
N TYR A 405 9.30 -15.67 17.55
CA TYR A 405 9.82 -15.53 16.19
C TYR A 405 9.50 -14.15 15.60
N LEU A 406 8.26 -13.68 15.77
CA LEU A 406 7.80 -12.37 15.29
C LEU A 406 8.61 -11.23 15.91
N VAL A 407 8.75 -11.26 17.25
CA VAL A 407 9.54 -10.29 18.00
C VAL A 407 10.99 -10.32 17.55
N LYS A 408 11.57 -11.51 17.38
CA LYS A 408 12.96 -11.66 16.95
C LYS A 408 13.22 -11.06 15.58
N LEU A 409 12.32 -11.22 14.63
CA LEU A 409 12.44 -10.56 13.30
C LEU A 409 12.45 -9.03 13.44
N LEU A 410 11.58 -8.48 14.27
CA LEU A 410 11.51 -7.03 14.52
C LEU A 410 12.74 -6.51 15.27
N GLU A 411 13.25 -7.24 16.27
CA GLU A 411 14.51 -6.92 16.97
C GLU A 411 15.70 -6.87 15.99
N GLU A 412 15.79 -7.83 15.07
CA GLU A 412 16.84 -7.88 14.05
C GLU A 412 16.69 -6.74 13.02
N GLY A 413 15.58 -6.01 13.01
CA GLY A 413 15.36 -4.84 12.15
C GLY A 413 14.64 -5.12 10.84
N PHE A 414 14.06 -6.31 10.65
CA PHE A 414 13.30 -6.64 9.46
C PHE A 414 11.90 -6.00 9.47
N SER A 415 11.45 -5.58 8.30
CA SER A 415 10.05 -5.21 8.08
C SER A 415 9.19 -6.47 7.89
N ILE A 416 7.92 -6.39 8.28
CA ILE A 416 6.98 -7.52 8.18
C ILE A 416 5.79 -7.10 7.33
N GLU A 417 5.33 -7.99 6.49
CA GLU A 417 4.10 -7.87 5.73
C GLU A 417 3.08 -8.88 6.26
N PHE A 418 1.87 -8.40 6.55
CA PHE A 418 0.76 -9.29 6.88
C PHE A 418 -0.58 -8.70 6.44
N PHE A 419 -1.54 -9.57 6.13
CA PHE A 419 -2.89 -9.18 5.74
C PHE A 419 -3.80 -9.13 6.96
N ILE A 420 -4.17 -7.91 7.37
CA ILE A 420 -5.00 -7.69 8.56
C ILE A 420 -6.40 -8.32 8.43
N GLU A 421 -6.87 -8.52 7.21
CA GLU A 421 -8.14 -9.18 6.89
C GLU A 421 -8.12 -10.69 7.22
N GLY A 422 -6.95 -11.32 7.22
CA GLY A 422 -6.77 -12.75 7.48
C GLY A 422 -7.27 -13.70 6.39
N THR A 423 -8.02 -13.19 5.42
CA THR A 423 -8.48 -13.93 4.22
C THR A 423 -8.67 -12.96 3.07
N ARG A 424 -8.59 -13.45 1.83
CA ARG A 424 -8.88 -12.61 0.65
C ARG A 424 -10.31 -12.11 0.66
N SER A 425 -10.51 -10.86 0.25
CA SER A 425 -11.84 -10.33 -0.06
C SER A 425 -12.41 -11.04 -1.31
N ARG A 426 -13.62 -11.54 -1.21
CA ARG A 426 -14.36 -12.10 -2.35
C ARG A 426 -15.33 -11.10 -2.95
N THR A 427 -15.68 -10.10 -2.18
CA THR A 427 -16.69 -9.10 -2.57
C THR A 427 -16.07 -7.82 -3.13
N GLY A 428 -14.74 -7.64 -3.05
CA GLY A 428 -14.07 -6.37 -3.36
C GLY A 428 -14.00 -5.40 -2.18
N LYS A 429 -14.91 -5.50 -1.20
CA LYS A 429 -14.87 -4.72 0.05
C LYS A 429 -13.79 -5.23 0.98
N LEU A 430 -13.19 -4.38 1.81
CA LEU A 430 -12.28 -4.81 2.86
C LEU A 430 -13.01 -5.64 3.92
N ASN A 431 -12.43 -6.76 4.33
CA ASN A 431 -12.97 -7.57 5.42
C ASN A 431 -12.67 -6.92 6.77
N THR A 432 -13.48 -7.25 7.78
CA THR A 432 -13.23 -6.83 9.16
C THR A 432 -11.87 -7.34 9.66
N PRO A 433 -11.11 -6.49 10.36
CA PRO A 433 -9.73 -6.81 10.77
C PRO A 433 -9.65 -7.96 11.77
N LYS A 434 -8.53 -8.71 11.70
CA LYS A 434 -8.14 -9.73 12.68
C LYS A 434 -7.05 -9.18 13.59
N TYR A 435 -7.26 -9.26 14.89
CA TYR A 435 -6.42 -8.61 15.88
C TYR A 435 -5.22 -9.44 16.38
N GLY A 436 -5.15 -10.73 16.04
CA GLY A 436 -4.19 -11.66 16.67
C GLY A 436 -2.74 -11.22 16.51
N MET A 437 -2.26 -11.01 15.28
CA MET A 437 -0.89 -10.56 15.03
C MET A 437 -0.67 -9.12 15.48
N LEU A 438 -1.65 -8.25 15.28
CA LEU A 438 -1.58 -6.86 15.71
C LEU A 438 -1.40 -6.74 17.24
N ASN A 439 -2.13 -7.55 18.01
CA ASN A 439 -1.93 -7.64 19.47
C ASN A 439 -0.49 -8.01 19.85
N MET A 440 0.09 -9.01 19.18
CA MET A 440 1.48 -9.43 19.45
C MET A 440 2.48 -8.31 19.16
N ILE A 441 2.32 -7.60 18.04
CA ILE A 441 3.21 -6.49 17.64
C ILE A 441 3.09 -5.32 18.62
N VAL A 442 1.87 -4.92 18.99
CA VAL A 442 1.63 -3.81 19.92
C VAL A 442 2.12 -4.15 21.33
N ASP A 443 1.97 -5.41 21.76
CA ASP A 443 2.46 -5.86 23.07
C ASP A 443 4.00 -5.88 23.12
N ALA A 444 4.67 -6.32 22.06
CA ALA A 444 6.12 -6.27 21.92
C ALA A 444 6.67 -4.83 21.95
N PHE A 445 5.98 -3.89 21.30
CA PHE A 445 6.33 -2.48 21.37
C PHE A 445 6.15 -1.91 22.79
N ARG A 446 5.02 -2.17 23.42
CA ARG A 446 4.70 -1.69 24.76
C ARG A 446 5.68 -2.24 25.81
N SER A 447 6.05 -3.52 25.72
CA SER A 447 7.01 -4.16 26.63
C SER A 447 8.47 -3.68 26.45
N GLY A 448 8.73 -2.88 25.40
CA GLY A 448 10.07 -2.35 25.11
C GLY A 448 10.97 -3.32 24.36
N GLU A 449 10.44 -4.45 23.89
CA GLU A 449 11.17 -5.42 23.05
C GLU A 449 11.50 -4.85 21.68
N VAL A 450 10.61 -4.01 21.16
CA VAL A 450 10.81 -3.28 19.90
C VAL A 450 10.56 -1.80 20.15
N GLU A 451 11.43 -0.93 19.61
CA GLU A 451 11.34 0.50 19.95
C GLU A 451 10.63 1.33 18.91
N GLN A 452 10.92 1.24 17.68
CA GLN A 452 10.43 2.14 16.63
C GLN A 452 9.65 1.36 15.59
N LEU A 453 8.33 1.47 15.61
CA LEU A 453 7.41 0.79 14.70
C LEU A 453 6.48 1.77 13.99
N ALA A 454 6.25 1.55 12.70
CA ALA A 454 5.20 2.21 11.96
C ALA A 454 4.44 1.21 11.09
N PHE A 455 3.12 1.37 11.03
CA PHE A 455 2.25 0.61 10.14
C PHE A 455 2.05 1.37 8.85
N VAL A 456 2.19 0.69 7.71
CA VAL A 456 1.95 1.26 6.39
C VAL A 456 0.74 0.58 5.77
N PRO A 457 -0.41 1.26 5.72
CA PRO A 457 -1.54 0.79 4.95
C PRO A 457 -1.19 0.75 3.46
N VAL A 458 -1.54 -0.33 2.75
CA VAL A 458 -1.30 -0.43 1.31
C VAL A 458 -2.56 -0.90 0.60
N SER A 459 -3.01 -0.14 -0.39
CA SER A 459 -4.09 -0.57 -1.27
C SER A 459 -3.53 -1.27 -2.50
N VAL A 460 -4.03 -2.47 -2.77
CA VAL A 460 -3.78 -3.21 -4.02
C VAL A 460 -5.10 -3.28 -4.79
N GLY A 461 -5.11 -2.77 -6.00
CA GLY A 461 -6.25 -2.74 -6.90
C GLY A 461 -5.96 -3.46 -8.22
N TYR A 462 -7.01 -3.97 -8.87
CA TYR A 462 -6.94 -4.67 -10.14
C TYR A 462 -8.03 -4.19 -11.08
N GLU A 463 -7.71 -3.88 -12.34
CA GLU A 463 -8.75 -3.63 -13.35
C GLU A 463 -9.55 -4.88 -13.64
N ASN A 464 -8.90 -6.05 -13.62
CA ASN A 464 -9.56 -7.32 -13.68
C ASN A 464 -8.83 -8.34 -12.81
N ILE A 465 -9.57 -9.12 -12.02
CA ILE A 465 -9.02 -10.12 -11.12
C ILE A 465 -9.03 -11.51 -11.75
N ILE A 466 -7.98 -12.28 -11.55
CA ILE A 466 -7.85 -13.63 -12.10
C ILE A 466 -8.87 -14.58 -11.48
N GLU A 467 -9.15 -14.42 -10.20
CA GLU A 467 -9.98 -15.32 -9.39
C GLU A 467 -11.50 -15.03 -9.46
N GLY A 468 -11.97 -14.09 -10.30
CA GLY A 468 -13.36 -13.62 -10.29
C GLY A 468 -14.42 -14.73 -10.37
N SER A 469 -14.25 -15.68 -11.27
CA SER A 469 -15.19 -16.81 -11.42
C SER A 469 -15.22 -17.73 -10.21
N SER A 470 -14.08 -17.97 -9.57
CA SER A 470 -14.00 -18.76 -8.34
C SER A 470 -14.66 -18.04 -7.16
N TYR A 471 -14.47 -16.72 -7.05
CA TYR A 471 -15.11 -15.92 -6.01
C TYR A 471 -16.63 -15.92 -6.17
N ARG A 472 -17.13 -15.77 -7.40
CA ARG A 472 -18.56 -15.93 -7.69
C ARG A 472 -19.09 -17.27 -7.19
N HIS A 473 -18.41 -18.37 -7.53
CA HIS A 473 -18.82 -19.72 -7.11
C HIS A 473 -18.90 -19.85 -5.57
N GLU A 474 -17.89 -19.34 -4.85
CA GLU A 474 -17.88 -19.31 -3.37
C GLU A 474 -19.05 -18.46 -2.81
N LEU A 475 -19.31 -17.26 -3.40
CA LEU A 475 -20.36 -16.35 -2.95
C LEU A 475 -21.77 -16.91 -3.18
N GLU A 476 -21.99 -17.64 -4.26
CA GLU A 476 -23.23 -18.34 -4.58
C GLU A 476 -23.45 -19.62 -3.74
N GLY A 477 -22.56 -19.91 -2.79
CA GLY A 477 -22.69 -21.04 -1.85
C GLY A 477 -21.97 -22.32 -2.27
N GLY A 478 -21.18 -22.27 -3.36
CA GLY A 478 -20.32 -23.37 -3.77
C GLY A 478 -19.27 -23.72 -2.72
N GLU A 479 -18.73 -24.91 -2.79
CA GLU A 479 -17.63 -25.31 -1.92
C GLU A 479 -16.34 -24.62 -2.35
N LYS A 480 -15.53 -24.30 -1.34
CA LYS A 480 -14.23 -23.68 -1.59
C LYS A 480 -13.33 -24.69 -2.30
N GLU A 481 -13.09 -24.49 -3.58
CA GLU A 481 -12.11 -25.26 -4.31
C GLU A 481 -10.71 -24.98 -3.76
N GLY A 482 -9.90 -26.03 -3.65
CA GLY A 482 -8.51 -25.92 -3.22
C GLY A 482 -7.66 -25.24 -4.27
N GLU A 483 -7.88 -23.93 -4.48
CA GLU A 483 -7.06 -23.12 -5.40
C GLU A 483 -5.62 -23.13 -4.91
N SER A 484 -4.75 -23.75 -5.68
CA SER A 484 -3.31 -23.60 -5.51
C SER A 484 -2.79 -22.59 -6.52
N LEU A 485 -1.87 -21.73 -6.12
CA LEU A 485 -1.10 -20.86 -7.04
C LEU A 485 -0.53 -21.67 -8.22
N GLY A 486 -0.16 -22.93 -7.97
CA GLY A 486 0.28 -23.86 -8.99
C GLY A 486 -0.82 -24.27 -9.98
N GLY A 487 -2.08 -24.28 -9.58
CA GLY A 487 -3.24 -24.50 -10.46
C GLY A 487 -3.49 -23.30 -11.35
N LEU A 488 -3.40 -22.08 -10.79
CA LEU A 488 -3.52 -20.83 -11.54
C LEU A 488 -2.42 -20.71 -12.62
N ILE A 489 -1.17 -20.96 -12.27
CA ILE A 489 -0.03 -20.85 -13.19
C ILE A 489 -0.07 -21.93 -14.28
N ARG A 490 -0.63 -23.11 -14.01
CA ARG A 490 -0.75 -24.21 -14.99
C ARG A 490 -1.87 -24.01 -16.01
N SER A 491 -2.82 -23.13 -15.74
CA SER A 491 -3.91 -22.85 -16.69
C SER A 491 -3.38 -22.01 -17.85
N SER A 492 -3.12 -22.63 -18.99
CA SER A 492 -2.66 -21.96 -20.21
C SER A 492 -3.60 -20.83 -20.66
N SER A 493 -4.87 -20.91 -20.30
CA SER A 493 -5.87 -19.88 -20.62
C SER A 493 -5.65 -18.56 -19.88
N ILE A 494 -4.95 -18.53 -18.73
CA ILE A 494 -4.63 -17.31 -18.00
C ILE A 494 -3.52 -16.55 -18.71
N LEU A 495 -2.52 -17.24 -19.26
CA LEU A 495 -1.36 -16.65 -19.93
C LEU A 495 -1.71 -15.99 -21.28
N THR A 496 -2.87 -16.32 -21.87
CA THR A 496 -3.32 -15.78 -23.16
C THR A 496 -4.24 -14.57 -23.03
N LYS A 497 -4.73 -14.27 -21.83
CA LYS A 497 -5.69 -13.19 -21.58
C LYS A 497 -5.01 -12.02 -20.86
N ARG A 498 -5.33 -10.80 -21.23
CA ARG A 498 -4.91 -9.59 -20.51
C ARG A 498 -5.89 -9.25 -19.41
N TYR A 499 -5.38 -8.72 -18.31
CA TYR A 499 -6.16 -8.40 -17.10
C TYR A 499 -6.13 -6.90 -16.74
N GLY A 500 -5.66 -6.04 -17.66
CA GLY A 500 -5.54 -4.61 -17.39
C GLY A 500 -4.42 -4.29 -16.41
N ARG A 501 -4.52 -3.15 -15.72
CA ARG A 501 -3.48 -2.67 -14.81
C ARG A 501 -3.67 -3.16 -13.39
N VAL A 502 -2.57 -3.17 -12.65
CA VAL A 502 -2.54 -3.35 -11.20
C VAL A 502 -2.16 -2.02 -10.56
N TYR A 503 -2.87 -1.62 -9.52
CA TYR A 503 -2.67 -0.36 -8.80
C TYR A 503 -2.10 -0.66 -7.42
N VAL A 504 -1.05 0.07 -7.02
CA VAL A 504 -0.45 -0.07 -5.69
C VAL A 504 -0.20 1.30 -5.10
N GLU A 505 -0.93 1.61 -4.03
CA GLU A 505 -0.90 2.88 -3.32
C GLU A 505 -0.47 2.67 -1.87
N PHE A 506 0.33 3.59 -1.35
CA PHE A 506 0.82 3.56 0.02
C PHE A 506 0.19 4.68 0.84
N GLY A 507 -0.56 4.31 1.87
CA GLY A 507 -1.11 5.25 2.83
C GLY A 507 -0.05 5.89 3.73
N GLU A 508 -0.46 6.91 4.47
CA GLU A 508 0.41 7.56 5.44
C GLU A 508 0.86 6.58 6.52
N PRO A 509 2.18 6.49 6.80
CA PRO A 509 2.70 5.63 7.84
C PRO A 509 2.15 6.02 9.23
N ILE A 510 1.55 5.07 9.92
CA ILE A 510 1.01 5.25 11.26
C ILE A 510 2.10 4.92 12.27
N ASP A 511 2.72 5.92 12.88
CA ASP A 511 3.67 5.74 13.97
C ASP A 511 2.98 5.18 15.21
N LEU A 512 3.43 4.02 15.70
CA LEU A 512 2.80 3.37 16.85
C LEU A 512 3.01 4.16 18.15
N GLY A 513 4.18 4.77 18.32
CA GLY A 513 4.47 5.61 19.49
C GLY A 513 3.58 6.84 19.54
N GLN A 514 3.44 7.56 18.42
CA GLN A 514 2.55 8.70 18.32
C GLN A 514 1.08 8.30 18.49
N PHE A 515 0.67 7.18 17.93
CA PHE A 515 -0.66 6.63 18.13
C PHE A 515 -0.95 6.39 19.61
N MET A 516 -0.02 5.78 20.33
CA MET A 516 -0.19 5.53 21.79
C MET A 516 -0.20 6.83 22.59
N VAL A 517 0.63 7.82 22.25
CA VAL A 517 0.60 9.14 22.87
C VAL A 517 -0.75 9.84 22.66
N GLU A 518 -1.31 9.77 21.48
CA GLU A 518 -2.60 10.38 21.14
C GLU A 518 -3.74 9.86 22.03
N TYR A 519 -3.75 8.55 22.32
CA TYR A 519 -4.85 7.93 23.08
C TYR A 519 -4.58 7.79 24.58
N HIS A 520 -3.32 7.79 25.01
CA HIS A 520 -2.93 7.48 26.39
C HIS A 520 -1.96 8.50 27.01
N GLY A 521 -1.54 9.51 26.25
CA GLY A 521 -0.59 10.53 26.73
C GLY A 521 0.87 10.05 26.84
N ALA A 522 1.16 8.78 26.55
CA ALA A 522 2.50 8.20 26.61
C ALA A 522 2.72 7.19 25.47
N ALA A 523 3.95 7.10 24.97
CA ALA A 523 4.29 6.16 23.88
C ALA A 523 4.23 4.69 24.35
N LYS A 524 4.59 4.42 25.60
CA LYS A 524 4.54 3.08 26.21
C LYS A 524 3.75 3.15 27.52
N PRO A 525 2.40 3.28 27.46
CA PRO A 525 1.58 3.41 28.66
C PRO A 525 1.48 2.09 29.43
N GLU A 526 1.41 2.18 30.76
CA GLU A 526 0.96 1.09 31.61
C GLU A 526 -0.57 1.09 31.63
N ILE A 527 -1.20 0.25 30.81
CA ILE A 527 -2.64 0.13 30.66
C ILE A 527 -3.10 -1.29 30.90
N GLU A 528 -4.35 -1.44 31.35
CA GLU A 528 -4.97 -2.74 31.52
C GLU A 528 -5.18 -3.45 30.16
N ARG A 529 -5.27 -4.78 30.22
CA ARG A 529 -5.47 -5.62 29.02
C ARG A 529 -6.71 -5.23 28.21
N THR A 530 -7.80 -4.90 28.89
CA THR A 530 -9.05 -4.47 28.25
C THR A 530 -8.89 -3.17 27.46
N GLU A 531 -8.09 -2.25 27.97
CA GLU A 531 -7.79 -0.98 27.31
C GLU A 531 -6.81 -1.17 26.15
N LEU A 532 -5.83 -2.05 26.32
CA LEU A 532 -4.93 -2.46 25.23
C LEU A 532 -5.73 -3.07 24.08
N GLU A 533 -6.67 -3.97 24.33
CA GLU A 533 -7.53 -4.58 23.32
C GLU A 533 -8.39 -3.52 22.58
N ARG A 534 -8.85 -2.47 23.30
CA ARG A 534 -9.55 -1.32 22.66
C ARG A 534 -8.61 -0.54 21.75
N SER A 535 -7.38 -0.26 22.21
CA SER A 535 -6.38 0.47 21.42
C SER A 535 -5.97 -0.30 20.17
N VAL A 536 -5.76 -1.61 20.29
CA VAL A 536 -5.48 -2.48 19.13
C VAL A 536 -6.66 -2.48 18.14
N ARG A 537 -7.90 -2.48 18.62
CA ARG A 537 -9.08 -2.36 17.75
C ARG A 537 -9.09 -1.03 17.01
N ARG A 538 -8.84 0.09 17.69
CA ARG A 538 -8.76 1.42 17.08
C ARG A 538 -7.65 1.47 16.02
N LEU A 539 -6.46 0.98 16.35
CA LEU A 539 -5.34 0.90 15.42
C LEU A 539 -5.70 0.08 14.18
N ALA A 540 -6.36 -1.06 14.35
CA ALA A 540 -6.79 -1.92 13.26
C ALA A 540 -7.75 -1.20 12.30
N TYR A 541 -8.74 -0.47 12.83
CA TYR A 541 -9.65 0.31 12.00
C TYR A 541 -8.97 1.52 11.35
N ARG A 542 -8.03 2.17 12.03
CA ARG A 542 -7.21 3.23 11.44
C ARG A 542 -6.38 2.72 10.26
N ILE A 543 -5.80 1.51 10.37
CA ILE A 543 -5.09 0.86 9.26
C ILE A 543 -6.03 0.55 8.10
N ILE A 544 -7.18 -0.07 8.37
CA ILE A 544 -8.20 -0.39 7.35
C ILE A 544 -8.70 0.88 6.65
N HIS A 545 -8.96 1.95 7.41
CA HIS A 545 -9.34 3.24 6.85
C HIS A 545 -8.25 3.79 5.94
N GLY A 546 -7.00 3.80 6.41
CA GLY A 546 -5.87 4.23 5.59
C GLY A 546 -5.67 3.42 4.30
N ILE A 547 -6.10 2.14 4.25
CA ILE A 547 -6.15 1.36 3.00
C ILE A 547 -7.26 1.88 2.08
N ASN A 548 -8.45 2.19 2.63
CA ASN A 548 -9.55 2.75 1.86
C ASN A 548 -9.21 4.14 1.29
N ASP A 549 -8.62 5.01 2.10
CA ASP A 549 -8.29 6.39 1.73
C ASP A 549 -7.38 6.48 0.50
N VAL A 550 -6.48 5.50 0.35
CA VAL A 550 -5.56 5.46 -0.79
C VAL A 550 -5.99 4.47 -1.86
N THR A 551 -7.21 3.95 -1.80
CA THR A 551 -7.67 3.01 -2.84
C THR A 551 -7.88 3.73 -4.16
N SER A 552 -7.09 3.33 -5.19
CA SER A 552 -7.21 3.88 -6.54
C SER A 552 -8.58 3.60 -7.15
N VAL A 553 -9.18 4.64 -7.68
CA VAL A 553 -10.41 4.57 -8.48
C VAL A 553 -10.03 4.24 -9.92
N SER A 554 -10.34 3.02 -10.34
CA SER A 554 -10.09 2.56 -11.71
C SER A 554 -11.27 2.82 -12.64
N PRO A 555 -11.04 2.92 -13.97
CA PRO A 555 -12.12 2.99 -14.95
C PRO A 555 -13.09 1.80 -14.84
N SER A 556 -12.59 0.59 -14.57
CA SER A 556 -13.41 -0.62 -14.38
C SER A 556 -14.32 -0.51 -13.15
N GLY A 557 -13.84 0.12 -12.07
CA GLY A 557 -14.63 0.37 -10.85
C GLY A 557 -15.82 1.29 -11.11
N ILE A 558 -15.58 2.43 -11.78
CA ILE A 558 -16.65 3.37 -12.16
C ILE A 558 -17.61 2.71 -13.15
N ALA A 559 -17.12 2.08 -14.19
CA ALA A 559 -17.95 1.43 -15.20
C ALA A 559 -18.85 0.34 -14.60
N ALA A 560 -18.34 -0.47 -13.67
CA ALA A 560 -19.11 -1.46 -12.93
C ALA A 560 -20.17 -0.81 -12.02
N LEU A 561 -19.83 0.28 -11.34
CA LEU A 561 -20.75 1.02 -10.49
C LEU A 561 -21.92 1.58 -11.30
N LEU A 562 -21.65 2.23 -12.43
CA LEU A 562 -22.67 2.78 -13.30
C LEU A 562 -23.58 1.68 -13.88
N LEU A 563 -23.01 0.62 -14.43
CA LEU A 563 -23.79 -0.45 -15.07
C LEU A 563 -24.64 -1.22 -14.08
N LEU A 564 -24.16 -1.47 -12.87
CA LEU A 564 -24.92 -2.18 -11.83
C LEU A 564 -25.98 -1.31 -11.17
N ASN A 565 -25.79 0.01 -11.15
CA ASN A 565 -26.76 0.96 -10.59
C ASN A 565 -27.79 1.43 -11.62
N SER A 566 -27.54 1.20 -12.91
CA SER A 566 -28.45 1.56 -13.99
C SER A 566 -29.71 0.69 -14.03
N PRO A 567 -30.91 1.24 -14.33
CA PRO A 567 -32.13 0.48 -14.51
C PRO A 567 -31.94 -0.66 -15.51
N GLU A 568 -32.49 -1.85 -15.19
CA GLU A 568 -32.38 -3.05 -16.01
C GLU A 568 -30.93 -3.46 -16.38
N SER A 569 -29.92 -2.85 -15.74
CA SER A 569 -28.50 -3.07 -16.05
C SER A 569 -28.14 -2.79 -17.50
N VAL A 570 -28.70 -1.72 -18.03
CA VAL A 570 -28.50 -1.21 -19.39
C VAL A 570 -27.88 0.19 -19.34
N LEU A 571 -26.75 0.37 -20.00
CA LEU A 571 -25.99 1.61 -19.99
C LEU A 571 -25.63 2.04 -21.42
N ASP A 572 -26.30 3.07 -21.91
CA ASP A 572 -25.93 3.74 -23.17
C ASP A 572 -24.87 4.84 -22.92
N ARG A 573 -24.28 5.37 -24.00
CA ARG A 573 -23.20 6.35 -23.89
C ARG A 573 -23.68 7.66 -23.23
N SER A 574 -24.88 8.12 -23.48
CA SER A 574 -25.37 9.39 -22.94
C SER A 574 -25.58 9.30 -21.42
N THR A 575 -26.21 8.22 -20.97
CA THR A 575 -26.39 7.91 -19.55
C THR A 575 -25.03 7.73 -18.89
N MET A 576 -24.12 6.99 -19.53
CA MET A 576 -22.74 6.79 -19.03
C MET A 576 -22.02 8.13 -18.85
N THR A 577 -22.09 9.05 -19.82
CA THR A 577 -21.45 10.37 -19.73
C THR A 577 -22.03 11.17 -18.56
N ARG A 578 -23.34 11.30 -18.46
CA ARG A 578 -24.00 12.07 -17.40
C ARG A 578 -23.68 11.52 -16.00
N GLU A 579 -23.86 10.21 -15.81
CA GLU A 579 -23.65 9.59 -14.49
C GLU A 579 -22.15 9.50 -14.13
N ALA A 580 -21.27 9.33 -15.12
CA ALA A 580 -19.82 9.37 -14.90
C ALA A 580 -19.37 10.75 -14.42
N GLY A 581 -19.92 11.81 -15.00
CA GLY A 581 -19.64 13.16 -14.55
C GLY A 581 -19.95 13.37 -13.08
N PHE A 582 -21.18 13.01 -12.67
CA PHE A 582 -21.57 13.03 -11.26
C PHE A 582 -20.62 12.21 -10.37
N VAL A 583 -20.32 10.96 -10.76
CA VAL A 583 -19.45 10.06 -9.98
C VAL A 583 -18.02 10.61 -9.86
N VAL A 584 -17.44 11.12 -10.96
CA VAL A 584 -16.10 11.70 -10.96
C VAL A 584 -16.05 13.00 -10.17
N GLY A 585 -17.06 13.87 -10.32
CA GLY A 585 -17.20 15.10 -9.52
C GLY A 585 -17.24 14.76 -8.03
N PHE A 586 -18.11 13.83 -7.63
CA PHE A 586 -18.23 13.36 -6.25
C PHE A 586 -16.91 12.82 -5.69
N LEU A 587 -16.20 11.99 -6.46
CA LEU A 587 -14.93 11.39 -6.04
C LEU A 587 -13.82 12.44 -5.88
N ARG A 588 -13.79 13.47 -6.76
CA ARG A 588 -12.82 14.58 -6.65
C ARG A 588 -13.05 15.41 -5.39
N GLU A 589 -14.29 15.74 -5.08
CA GLU A 589 -14.66 16.45 -3.84
C GLU A 589 -14.26 15.67 -2.58
N ARG A 590 -14.14 14.36 -2.68
CA ARG A 590 -13.64 13.46 -1.62
C ARG A 590 -12.13 13.23 -1.67
N HIS A 591 -11.39 13.93 -2.54
CA HIS A 591 -9.96 13.73 -2.76
C HIS A 591 -9.60 12.26 -3.03
N ALA A 592 -10.48 11.52 -3.72
CA ALA A 592 -10.24 10.12 -4.05
C ALA A 592 -9.06 9.97 -5.02
N HIS A 593 -8.25 8.96 -4.82
CA HIS A 593 -7.11 8.66 -5.69
C HIS A 593 -7.59 8.13 -7.04
N LEU A 594 -7.67 8.99 -8.05
CA LEU A 594 -8.00 8.57 -9.41
C LEU A 594 -6.78 7.92 -10.06
N SER A 595 -7.00 6.82 -10.80
CA SER A 595 -5.92 6.17 -11.56
C SER A 595 -5.29 7.13 -12.56
N ALA A 596 -4.03 6.87 -12.93
CA ALA A 596 -3.32 7.70 -13.92
C ALA A 596 -4.09 7.79 -15.24
N THR A 597 -4.78 6.73 -15.65
CA THR A 597 -5.62 6.74 -16.84
C THR A 597 -6.75 7.77 -16.76
N LEU A 598 -7.46 7.83 -15.62
CA LEU A 598 -8.53 8.82 -15.43
C LEU A 598 -7.96 10.23 -15.30
N THR A 599 -6.90 10.40 -14.53
CA THR A 599 -6.21 11.69 -14.34
C THR A 599 -5.68 12.23 -15.66
N GLU A 600 -5.04 11.41 -16.49
CA GLU A 600 -4.54 11.82 -17.82
C GLU A 600 -5.69 12.25 -18.74
N GLN A 601 -6.82 11.53 -18.73
CA GLN A 601 -7.99 11.91 -19.52
C GLN A 601 -8.56 13.26 -19.06
N LEU A 602 -8.72 13.46 -17.76
CA LEU A 602 -9.16 14.73 -17.20
C LEU A 602 -8.22 15.88 -17.61
N LEU A 603 -6.91 15.73 -17.39
CA LEU A 603 -5.90 16.75 -17.75
C LEU A 603 -5.85 17.07 -19.23
N THR A 604 -6.11 16.10 -20.11
CA THR A 604 -6.02 16.30 -21.56
C THR A 604 -7.32 16.76 -22.20
N GLN A 605 -8.46 16.34 -21.70
CA GLN A 605 -9.76 16.60 -22.31
C GLN A 605 -10.47 17.83 -21.74
N LEU A 606 -10.45 18.06 -20.41
CA LEU A 606 -11.11 19.21 -19.81
C LEU A 606 -10.65 20.56 -20.40
N PRO A 607 -9.35 20.85 -20.60
CA PRO A 607 -8.93 22.10 -21.24
C PRO A 607 -9.40 22.24 -22.69
N ARG A 608 -9.64 21.12 -23.39
CA ARG A 608 -10.18 21.13 -24.76
C ARG A 608 -11.67 21.39 -24.75
N ILE A 609 -12.43 20.77 -23.85
CA ILE A 609 -13.88 20.96 -23.72
C ILE A 609 -14.17 22.41 -23.32
N HIS A 610 -13.43 22.95 -22.36
CA HIS A 610 -13.58 24.35 -21.90
C HIS A 610 -13.28 25.35 -23.03
N ARG A 611 -12.23 25.14 -23.85
CA ARG A 611 -11.93 25.99 -25.02
C ARG A 611 -13.02 25.94 -26.10
N VAL A 612 -13.67 24.83 -26.27
CA VAL A 612 -14.78 24.70 -27.24
C VAL A 612 -16.03 25.44 -26.74
N GLN A 613 -16.26 25.45 -25.43
CA GLN A 613 -17.44 26.08 -24.84
C GLN A 613 -17.29 27.61 -24.60
N HIS A 614 -16.09 28.12 -24.34
CA HIS A 614 -15.86 29.50 -23.86
C HIS A 614 -14.93 30.39 -24.69
N SER A 615 -14.36 29.92 -25.80
CA SER A 615 -13.54 30.73 -26.77
C SER A 615 -12.46 31.64 -26.15
N THR A 616 -11.92 31.37 -24.95
CA THR A 616 -10.91 32.18 -24.26
C THR A 616 -9.59 31.40 -24.09
N PRO A 617 -8.40 32.04 -24.24
CA PRO A 617 -7.13 31.37 -24.14
C PRO A 617 -6.55 31.39 -22.73
N ASP A 618 -5.77 30.34 -22.46
CA ASP A 618 -4.79 30.12 -21.38
C ASP A 618 -5.29 29.93 -19.95
N LEU A 619 -5.38 28.65 -19.57
CA LEU A 619 -5.15 28.20 -18.19
C LEU A 619 -3.84 27.40 -18.14
N ALA A 620 -2.89 27.85 -17.32
CA ALA A 620 -1.51 27.36 -17.35
C ALA A 620 -1.25 26.15 -16.43
N SER A 621 -2.16 25.84 -15.48
CA SER A 621 -2.02 24.69 -14.55
C SER A 621 -3.37 24.09 -14.14
N PHE A 622 -3.32 22.87 -13.66
CA PHE A 622 -4.50 22.14 -13.14
C PHE A 622 -5.01 22.72 -11.81
N ASP A 623 -4.10 23.27 -11.00
CA ASP A 623 -4.44 23.92 -9.72
C ASP A 623 -5.23 25.21 -9.94
N ASP A 624 -4.92 25.95 -11.01
CA ASP A 624 -5.67 27.15 -11.41
C ASP A 624 -7.08 26.76 -11.87
N PHE A 625 -7.24 25.66 -12.58
CA PHE A 625 -8.56 25.15 -13.02
C PHE A 625 -9.42 24.70 -11.84
N ASP A 626 -8.85 24.01 -10.84
CA ASP A 626 -9.58 23.60 -9.63
C ASP A 626 -9.98 24.80 -8.77
N GLN A 627 -9.14 25.82 -8.62
CA GLN A 627 -9.49 27.04 -7.88
C GLN A 627 -10.58 27.87 -8.59
N GLU A 628 -10.50 28.00 -9.89
CA GLU A 628 -11.51 28.71 -10.66
C GLU A 628 -12.85 27.95 -10.71
N TYR A 629 -12.78 26.61 -10.81
CA TYR A 629 -13.96 25.75 -10.73
C TYR A 629 -14.65 25.79 -9.36
N LEU A 630 -13.87 25.72 -8.26
CA LEU A 630 -14.39 25.79 -6.89
C LEU A 630 -14.93 27.19 -6.55
N THR A 631 -14.30 28.26 -7.09
CA THR A 631 -14.78 29.65 -6.87
C THR A 631 -16.02 29.94 -7.71
N SER A 632 -16.15 29.41 -8.90
CA SER A 632 -17.35 29.59 -9.73
C SER A 632 -18.59 28.87 -9.16
N THR A 633 -18.39 27.80 -8.38
CA THR A 633 -19.48 27.07 -7.69
C THR A 633 -19.92 27.73 -6.36
N GLN A 634 -19.19 28.76 -5.86
CA GLN A 634 -19.51 29.41 -4.57
C GLN A 634 -20.33 30.70 -4.66
N THR A 635 -20.62 31.21 -5.87
CA THR A 635 -21.30 32.49 -6.04
C THR A 635 -22.43 32.45 -7.04
N ALA A 636 -23.56 31.86 -6.73
CA ALA A 636 -24.81 32.16 -7.45
C ALA A 636 -26.08 31.52 -6.87
N ASP A 637 -27.19 32.25 -7.00
CA ASP A 637 -28.57 31.81 -6.79
C ASP A 637 -29.06 30.90 -7.96
N ALA A 638 -30.20 30.39 -8.02
CA ALA A 638 -30.88 29.48 -8.96
C ALA A 638 -30.22 29.02 -10.29
N ASP A 639 -29.18 29.70 -10.76
CA ASP A 639 -28.32 29.30 -11.92
C ASP A 639 -27.28 28.25 -11.53
N ASP A 640 -27.02 28.02 -10.22
CA ASP A 640 -25.94 27.13 -9.73
C ASP A 640 -26.21 25.64 -10.04
N ALA A 641 -27.45 25.19 -9.97
CA ALA A 641 -27.78 23.81 -10.32
C ALA A 641 -27.49 23.50 -11.79
N ASN A 642 -27.62 24.50 -12.66
CA ASN A 642 -27.32 24.38 -14.08
C ASN A 642 -25.82 24.37 -14.36
N LEU A 643 -25.05 25.17 -13.62
CA LEU A 643 -23.58 25.19 -13.68
C LEU A 643 -22.97 23.89 -13.15
N ALA A 644 -23.47 23.35 -12.02
CA ALA A 644 -23.04 22.06 -11.50
C ALA A 644 -23.32 20.92 -12.49
N THR A 645 -24.48 20.92 -13.13
CA THR A 645 -24.86 19.92 -14.17
C THR A 645 -23.97 20.02 -15.41
N MET A 646 -23.66 21.25 -15.85
CA MET A 646 -22.74 21.46 -16.99
C MET A 646 -21.30 21.02 -16.67
N ALA A 647 -20.87 21.21 -15.45
CA ALA A 647 -19.57 20.74 -14.98
C ALA A 647 -19.47 19.21 -14.92
N ASP A 648 -20.52 18.56 -14.44
CA ASP A 648 -20.60 17.11 -14.41
C ASP A 648 -20.63 16.52 -15.83
N GLU A 649 -21.31 17.12 -16.81
CA GLU A 649 -21.25 16.69 -18.20
C GLU A 649 -19.83 16.77 -18.79
N ALA A 650 -19.11 17.86 -18.52
CA ALA A 650 -17.74 18.02 -18.99
C ALA A 650 -16.79 16.96 -18.39
N LEU A 651 -16.93 16.68 -17.11
CA LEU A 651 -16.19 15.60 -16.44
C LEU A 651 -16.53 14.24 -17.08
N GLY A 652 -17.80 13.98 -17.33
CA GLY A 652 -18.25 12.75 -17.94
C GLY A 652 -17.70 12.57 -19.36
N GLU A 653 -17.76 13.61 -20.19
CA GLU A 653 -17.18 13.59 -21.55
C GLU A 653 -15.65 13.35 -21.51
N ALA A 654 -14.96 13.90 -20.53
CA ALA A 654 -13.52 13.70 -20.39
C ALA A 654 -13.14 12.24 -20.10
N VAL A 655 -13.95 11.49 -19.36
CA VAL A 655 -13.61 10.11 -18.92
C VAL A 655 -14.35 9.00 -19.69
N VAL A 656 -15.41 9.33 -20.45
CA VAL A 656 -16.29 8.31 -21.08
C VAL A 656 -15.54 7.33 -21.98
N ASP A 657 -14.49 7.74 -22.66
CA ASP A 657 -13.71 6.87 -23.53
C ASP A 657 -12.85 5.89 -22.71
N ALA A 658 -12.34 6.28 -21.56
CA ALA A 658 -11.66 5.38 -20.63
C ALA A 658 -12.63 4.34 -20.04
N LEU A 659 -13.88 4.74 -19.74
CA LEU A 659 -14.91 3.82 -19.27
C LEU A 659 -15.36 2.84 -20.36
N ASP A 660 -15.52 3.29 -21.61
CA ASP A 660 -15.82 2.41 -22.75
C ASP A 660 -14.68 1.40 -22.99
N ALA A 661 -13.42 1.82 -22.84
CA ALA A 661 -12.27 0.93 -22.92
C ALA A 661 -12.26 -0.12 -21.79
N ALA A 662 -12.59 0.27 -20.56
CA ALA A 662 -12.72 -0.62 -19.42
C ALA A 662 -13.86 -1.63 -19.62
N LEU A 663 -15.01 -1.18 -20.12
CA LEU A 663 -16.13 -2.08 -20.44
C LEU A 663 -15.77 -3.09 -21.55
N ARG A 664 -14.96 -2.70 -22.54
CA ARG A 664 -14.43 -3.64 -23.55
C ARG A 664 -13.53 -4.70 -22.91
N LEU A 665 -12.62 -4.30 -22.00
CA LEU A 665 -11.79 -5.23 -21.24
C LEU A 665 -12.65 -6.25 -20.46
N LEU A 666 -13.74 -5.78 -19.85
CA LEU A 666 -14.68 -6.65 -19.13
C LEU A 666 -15.49 -7.54 -20.09
N ALA A 667 -15.80 -7.04 -21.30
CA ALA A 667 -16.49 -7.81 -22.33
C ALA A 667 -15.60 -8.94 -22.90
N ASP A 668 -14.31 -8.71 -23.08
CA ASP A 668 -13.33 -9.74 -23.48
C ASP A 668 -13.26 -10.90 -22.45
N LYS A 669 -13.64 -10.63 -21.21
CA LYS A 669 -13.79 -11.61 -20.13
C LYS A 669 -15.21 -12.18 -19.99
N GLN A 670 -16.11 -11.77 -20.88
CA GLN A 670 -17.53 -12.18 -20.87
C GLN A 670 -18.26 -11.76 -19.55
N LEU A 671 -17.81 -10.69 -18.91
CA LEU A 671 -18.49 -10.12 -17.74
C LEU A 671 -19.63 -9.21 -18.14
N VAL A 672 -19.44 -8.46 -19.21
CA VAL A 672 -20.45 -7.57 -19.79
C VAL A 672 -20.65 -7.90 -21.28
N GLN A 673 -21.76 -7.47 -21.84
CA GLN A 673 -22.11 -7.61 -23.25
C GLN A 673 -22.44 -6.24 -23.84
N PHE A 674 -22.39 -6.11 -25.15
CA PHE A 674 -22.81 -4.89 -25.82
C PHE A 674 -23.54 -5.16 -27.12
N LYS A 675 -24.39 -4.20 -27.51
CA LYS A 675 -25.07 -4.16 -28.81
C LYS A 675 -24.82 -2.80 -29.46
N GLY A 676 -24.81 -2.75 -30.79
CA GLY A 676 -24.52 -1.55 -31.54
C GLY A 676 -23.04 -1.25 -31.69
N GLU A 677 -22.72 -0.23 -32.46
CA GLU A 677 -21.36 0.20 -32.80
C GLU A 677 -21.14 1.69 -32.51
N GLY A 678 -19.90 2.07 -32.22
CA GLY A 678 -19.49 3.47 -32.00
C GLY A 678 -20.30 4.12 -30.88
N LYS A 679 -20.88 5.29 -31.13
CA LYS A 679 -21.66 6.05 -30.14
C LYS A 679 -23.04 5.45 -29.84
N ALA A 680 -23.55 4.55 -30.71
CA ALA A 680 -24.82 3.84 -30.49
C ALA A 680 -24.64 2.53 -29.69
N ARG A 681 -23.46 2.29 -29.12
CA ARG A 681 -23.22 1.12 -28.29
C ARG A 681 -23.96 1.22 -26.97
N VAL A 682 -24.60 0.10 -26.63
CA VAL A 682 -25.29 -0.08 -25.35
C VAL A 682 -24.69 -1.27 -24.64
N TRP A 683 -24.28 -1.06 -23.40
CA TRP A 683 -23.69 -2.07 -22.53
C TRP A 683 -24.75 -2.73 -21.65
N THR A 684 -24.61 -4.02 -21.42
CA THR A 684 -25.50 -4.80 -20.58
C THR A 684 -24.72 -5.84 -19.79
N VAL A 685 -25.27 -6.28 -18.65
CA VAL A 685 -24.71 -7.37 -17.85
C VAL A 685 -25.75 -8.45 -17.62
N ALA A 686 -25.38 -9.70 -17.85
CA ALA A 686 -26.26 -10.82 -17.54
C ALA A 686 -26.34 -11.03 -16.01
N ASP A 687 -27.47 -11.47 -15.54
CA ASP A 687 -27.77 -11.65 -14.11
C ASP A 687 -26.73 -12.51 -13.38
N GLU A 688 -26.31 -13.60 -14.00
CA GLU A 688 -25.28 -14.51 -13.44
C GLU A 688 -23.88 -13.90 -13.38
N LYS A 689 -23.64 -12.75 -14.04
CA LYS A 689 -22.37 -12.03 -14.01
C LYS A 689 -22.35 -10.84 -13.06
N ARG A 690 -23.51 -10.40 -12.59
CA ARG A 690 -23.63 -9.24 -11.72
C ARG A 690 -22.80 -9.38 -10.44
N ILE A 691 -22.81 -10.54 -9.78
CA ILE A 691 -22.04 -10.80 -8.55
C ILE A 691 -20.52 -10.76 -8.78
N GLU A 692 -20.06 -11.10 -9.99
CA GLU A 692 -18.65 -11.02 -10.37
C GLU A 692 -18.26 -9.56 -10.69
N LEU A 693 -19.17 -8.81 -11.35
CA LEU A 693 -18.98 -7.39 -11.65
C LEU A 693 -19.06 -6.53 -10.39
N ASP A 694 -19.86 -6.91 -9.40
CA ASP A 694 -20.01 -6.24 -8.11
C ASP A 694 -18.68 -6.11 -7.34
N PHE A 695 -17.74 -7.02 -7.58
CA PHE A 695 -16.38 -6.94 -7.02
C PHE A 695 -15.69 -5.61 -7.36
N TYR A 696 -15.80 -5.15 -8.61
CA TYR A 696 -15.13 -3.91 -9.07
C TYR A 696 -15.83 -2.67 -8.53
N LYS A 697 -17.17 -2.63 -8.52
CA LYS A 697 -17.95 -1.58 -7.86
C LYS A 697 -17.59 -1.45 -6.39
N ASN A 698 -17.48 -2.58 -5.69
CA ASN A 698 -17.21 -2.62 -4.27
C ASN A 698 -15.80 -2.17 -3.88
N ASN A 699 -14.83 -2.12 -4.81
CA ASN A 699 -13.53 -1.52 -4.55
C ASN A 699 -13.64 -0.03 -4.21
N ILE A 700 -14.60 0.68 -4.78
CA ILE A 700 -14.77 2.13 -4.63
C ILE A 700 -16.03 2.54 -3.86
N ILE A 701 -16.89 1.60 -3.47
CA ILE A 701 -18.17 1.88 -2.82
C ILE A 701 -18.01 2.66 -1.50
N HIS A 702 -16.91 2.48 -0.80
CA HIS A 702 -16.64 3.11 0.50
C HIS A 702 -16.65 4.64 0.44
N TYR A 703 -16.33 5.26 -0.70
CA TYR A 703 -16.41 6.71 -0.89
C TYR A 703 -17.82 7.25 -0.83
N PHE A 704 -18.82 6.43 -1.18
CA PHE A 704 -20.23 6.83 -1.30
C PHE A 704 -21.08 6.46 -0.10
N VAL A 705 -20.61 5.58 0.78
CA VAL A 705 -21.42 4.97 1.85
C VAL A 705 -22.09 5.99 2.77
N PRO A 706 -21.45 7.06 3.28
CA PRO A 706 -22.10 8.02 4.16
C PRO A 706 -23.34 8.67 3.53
N GLU A 707 -23.19 9.19 2.32
CA GLU A 707 -24.25 9.87 1.58
C GLU A 707 -25.33 8.90 1.08
N ALA A 708 -24.95 7.68 0.72
CA ALA A 708 -25.86 6.62 0.33
C ALA A 708 -26.75 6.15 1.52
N VAL A 709 -26.16 6.07 2.72
CA VAL A 709 -26.90 5.82 3.98
C VAL A 709 -27.86 6.97 4.28
N PHE A 710 -27.40 8.23 4.13
CA PHE A 710 -28.24 9.40 4.32
C PHE A 710 -29.39 9.42 3.32
N ALA A 711 -29.13 9.22 2.02
CA ALA A 711 -30.14 9.15 0.97
C ALA A 711 -31.19 8.06 1.27
N THR A 712 -30.76 6.89 1.71
CA THR A 712 -31.65 5.78 2.05
C THR A 712 -32.55 6.14 3.24
N ALA A 713 -31.97 6.73 4.29
CA ALA A 713 -32.73 7.17 5.46
C ALA A 713 -33.74 8.27 5.11
N LEU A 714 -33.36 9.20 4.25
CA LEU A 714 -34.24 10.27 3.78
C LEU A 714 -35.46 9.71 3.02
N HIS A 715 -35.24 8.74 2.12
CA HIS A 715 -36.32 8.16 1.32
C HIS A 715 -37.34 7.35 2.13
N VAL A 716 -36.91 6.63 3.16
CA VAL A 716 -37.81 5.80 3.99
C VAL A 716 -38.57 6.62 5.02
N THR A 717 -38.10 7.78 5.42
CA THR A 717 -38.75 8.64 6.41
C THR A 717 -40.06 9.19 5.85
N ALA A 718 -41.18 9.02 6.60
CA ALA A 718 -42.51 9.45 6.20
C ALA A 718 -42.66 10.98 6.20
N GLY A 719 -43.52 11.47 5.31
CA GLY A 719 -43.92 12.90 5.20
C GLY A 719 -43.15 13.65 4.09
N GLU A 720 -43.74 14.75 3.64
CA GLU A 720 -43.08 15.70 2.73
C GLU A 720 -41.95 16.45 3.49
N ARG A 721 -42.36 17.09 4.59
CA ARG A 721 -41.40 17.64 5.57
C ARG A 721 -41.02 16.57 6.60
N LYS A 722 -39.81 16.05 6.50
CA LYS A 722 -39.33 14.92 7.30
C LYS A 722 -38.62 15.40 8.56
N PRO A 723 -39.08 15.01 9.78
CA PRO A 723 -38.32 15.37 10.99
C PRO A 723 -36.90 14.87 10.91
N ILE A 724 -35.88 15.73 11.16
CA ILE A 724 -34.48 15.39 11.08
C ILE A 724 -34.12 14.22 12.00
N GLU A 725 -34.70 14.15 13.19
CA GLU A 725 -34.49 13.08 14.15
C GLU A 725 -34.98 11.70 13.65
N HIS A 726 -35.99 11.67 12.80
CA HIS A 726 -36.41 10.43 12.16
C HIS A 726 -35.42 9.98 11.11
N VAL A 727 -34.96 10.91 10.25
CA VAL A 727 -33.90 10.61 9.25
C VAL A 727 -32.62 10.15 9.95
N LYS A 728 -32.24 10.83 11.03
CA LYS A 728 -31.09 10.51 11.86
C LYS A 728 -31.20 9.13 12.53
N THR A 729 -32.40 8.76 12.97
CA THR A 729 -32.69 7.44 13.54
C THR A 729 -32.48 6.33 12.50
N TYR A 730 -33.04 6.51 11.29
CA TYR A 730 -32.82 5.55 10.20
C TYR A 730 -31.37 5.50 9.75
N ALA A 731 -30.68 6.62 9.61
CA ALA A 731 -29.27 6.66 9.25
C ALA A 731 -28.40 5.94 10.30
N ARG A 732 -28.67 6.14 11.60
CA ARG A 732 -27.99 5.45 12.69
C ARG A 732 -28.25 3.94 12.67
N PHE A 733 -29.48 3.53 12.42
CA PHE A 733 -29.83 2.12 12.25
C PHE A 733 -29.08 1.51 11.09
N LEU A 734 -29.04 2.13 9.91
CA LEU A 734 -28.33 1.65 8.72
C LEU A 734 -26.83 1.58 8.96
N SER A 735 -26.23 2.58 9.60
CA SER A 735 -24.80 2.57 9.96
C SER A 735 -24.46 1.38 10.87
N ARG A 736 -25.31 1.06 11.85
CA ARG A 736 -25.14 -0.11 12.72
C ARG A 736 -25.43 -1.43 11.99
N LEU A 737 -26.41 -1.45 11.10
CA LEU A 737 -26.76 -2.62 10.28
C LEU A 737 -25.59 -3.03 9.41
N PHE A 738 -24.91 -2.07 8.80
CA PHE A 738 -23.82 -2.32 7.83
C PHE A 738 -22.41 -2.28 8.42
N LYS A 739 -22.27 -2.33 9.73
CA LYS A 739 -20.97 -2.21 10.41
C LYS A 739 -19.98 -3.34 10.05
N TYR A 740 -20.43 -4.46 9.51
CA TYR A 740 -19.59 -5.54 8.99
C TYR A 740 -19.49 -5.55 7.47
N GLU A 741 -20.29 -4.73 6.79
CA GLU A 741 -20.21 -4.55 5.34
C GLU A 741 -19.25 -3.45 4.93
N PHE A 742 -19.22 -2.37 5.71
CA PHE A 742 -18.39 -1.21 5.43
C PHE A 742 -17.55 -0.84 6.65
N CYS A 743 -16.32 -0.42 6.40
CA CYS A 743 -15.42 0.06 7.44
C CYS A 743 -15.62 1.58 7.59
N PHE A 744 -16.25 2.01 8.67
CA PHE A 744 -16.45 3.42 8.98
C PHE A 744 -15.21 4.00 9.67
N GLU A 745 -15.02 5.31 9.51
CA GLU A 745 -13.92 6.06 10.09
C GLU A 745 -13.93 5.99 11.63
N GLU A 746 -12.82 5.57 12.23
CA GLU A 746 -12.72 5.36 13.69
C GLU A 746 -12.79 6.65 14.49
N ARG A 747 -12.31 7.76 13.92
CA ARG A 747 -12.26 9.07 14.60
C ARG A 747 -13.55 9.87 14.49
N SER A 748 -14.39 9.58 13.49
CA SER A 748 -15.61 10.34 13.25
C SER A 748 -16.75 9.86 14.15
N ARG A 749 -17.41 10.81 14.82
CA ARG A 749 -18.67 10.53 15.49
C ARG A 749 -19.77 10.41 14.45
N PHE A 750 -20.75 9.57 14.73
CA PHE A 750 -21.91 9.41 13.83
C PHE A 750 -22.58 10.76 13.48
N ASP A 751 -22.71 11.63 14.47
CA ASP A 751 -23.35 12.94 14.27
C ASP A 751 -22.54 13.83 13.31
N ASP A 752 -21.22 13.77 13.36
CA ASP A 752 -20.35 14.54 12.45
C ASP A 752 -20.48 14.04 11.01
N VAL A 753 -20.52 12.72 10.83
CA VAL A 753 -20.72 12.10 9.50
C VAL A 753 -22.11 12.44 8.96
N PHE A 754 -23.14 12.33 9.80
CA PHE A 754 -24.51 12.66 9.41
C PHE A 754 -24.64 14.13 8.98
N ASN A 755 -24.07 15.06 9.75
CA ASN A 755 -24.13 16.49 9.45
C ASN A 755 -23.36 16.80 8.15
N ARG A 756 -22.17 16.23 7.93
CA ARG A 756 -21.44 16.39 6.66
C ARG A 756 -22.26 15.90 5.46
N SER A 757 -22.91 14.75 5.57
CA SER A 757 -23.78 14.25 4.48
C SER A 757 -25.01 15.15 4.29
N PHE A 758 -25.57 15.69 5.35
CA PHE A 758 -26.68 16.62 5.27
C PHE A 758 -26.28 17.95 4.62
N ASP A 759 -25.14 18.54 5.04
CA ASP A 759 -24.61 19.77 4.45
C ASP A 759 -24.30 19.57 2.95
N TYR A 760 -23.73 18.43 2.57
CA TYR A 760 -23.51 18.07 1.16
C TYR A 760 -24.82 18.06 0.34
N PHE A 761 -25.91 17.53 0.89
CA PHE A 761 -27.21 17.53 0.24
C PHE A 761 -27.83 18.93 0.12
N LEU A 762 -27.59 19.82 1.11
CA LEU A 762 -28.00 21.22 1.07
C LEU A 762 -27.23 22.00 0.00
N GLU A 763 -25.90 21.86 -0.04
CA GLU A 763 -25.02 22.52 -1.01
C GLU A 763 -25.35 22.14 -2.45
N ARG A 764 -25.84 20.91 -2.68
CA ARG A 764 -26.30 20.45 -3.98
C ARG A 764 -27.77 20.81 -4.30
N ASN A 765 -28.44 21.56 -3.42
CA ASN A 765 -29.86 21.87 -3.55
C ASN A 765 -30.76 20.63 -3.71
N TRP A 766 -30.37 19.49 -3.18
CA TRP A 766 -31.16 18.27 -3.20
C TRP A 766 -32.22 18.24 -2.10
N VAL A 767 -31.96 18.98 -1.03
CA VAL A 767 -32.86 19.15 0.11
C VAL A 767 -32.89 20.60 0.55
N THR A 768 -34.02 20.97 1.20
CA THR A 768 -34.13 22.22 1.92
C THR A 768 -34.43 21.95 3.39
N THR A 769 -34.21 22.95 4.24
CA THR A 769 -34.44 22.87 5.68
C THR A 769 -34.97 24.19 6.21
N ASP A 770 -35.56 24.18 7.43
CA ASP A 770 -35.90 25.39 8.17
C ASP A 770 -34.66 25.98 8.88
N ASP A 771 -34.79 27.22 9.38
CA ASP A 771 -33.69 27.94 10.04
C ASP A 771 -33.16 27.19 11.29
N GLU A 772 -33.99 26.40 11.96
CA GLU A 772 -33.66 25.62 13.14
C GLU A 772 -33.13 24.21 12.79
N ARG A 773 -33.06 23.85 11.50
CA ARG A 773 -32.71 22.51 11.00
C ARG A 773 -33.51 21.38 11.67
N THR A 774 -34.81 21.59 11.85
CA THR A 774 -35.67 20.58 12.48
C THR A 774 -36.35 19.64 11.48
N TYR A 775 -36.49 20.08 10.22
CA TYR A 775 -37.07 19.32 9.12
C TYR A 775 -36.19 19.31 7.88
N ILE A 776 -36.32 18.26 7.10
CA ILE A 776 -35.70 18.11 5.78
C ILE A 776 -36.82 17.90 4.75
N GLU A 777 -36.75 18.64 3.64
CA GLU A 777 -37.66 18.49 2.51
C GLU A 777 -36.89 18.22 1.23
N LEU A 778 -37.28 17.17 0.47
CA LEU A 778 -36.60 16.78 -0.77
C LEU A 778 -37.05 17.70 -1.91
N VAL A 779 -36.08 18.24 -2.65
CA VAL A 779 -36.33 19.07 -3.84
C VAL A 779 -36.56 18.16 -5.05
N VAL A 780 -37.82 17.94 -5.43
CA VAL A 780 -38.25 16.95 -6.43
C VAL A 780 -37.54 17.06 -7.79
N PRO A 781 -37.28 18.27 -8.37
CA PRO A 781 -36.56 18.37 -9.66
C PRO A 781 -35.13 17.85 -9.64
N HIS A 782 -34.53 17.66 -8.46
CA HIS A 782 -33.13 17.27 -8.27
C HIS A 782 -32.98 15.92 -7.56
N ALA A 783 -34.00 15.05 -7.64
CA ALA A 783 -34.00 13.76 -6.94
C ALA A 783 -33.02 12.70 -7.55
N ASP A 784 -32.47 12.93 -8.72
CA ASP A 784 -31.61 11.95 -9.43
C ASP A 784 -30.36 11.61 -8.63
N GLY A 785 -29.68 12.59 -8.04
CA GLY A 785 -28.49 12.36 -7.21
C GLY A 785 -28.78 11.51 -5.94
N PRO A 786 -29.76 11.92 -5.10
CA PRO A 786 -30.20 11.11 -3.96
C PRO A 786 -30.65 9.69 -4.34
N GLU A 787 -31.37 9.52 -5.44
CA GLU A 787 -31.80 8.19 -5.91
C GLU A 787 -30.62 7.34 -6.39
N PHE A 788 -29.68 7.93 -7.12
CA PHE A 788 -28.44 7.27 -7.51
C PHE A 788 -27.66 6.73 -6.30
N LEU A 789 -27.45 7.59 -5.30
CA LEU A 789 -26.74 7.21 -4.06
C LEU A 789 -27.50 6.13 -3.29
N ARG A 790 -28.83 6.22 -3.18
CA ARG A 790 -29.66 5.19 -2.57
C ARG A 790 -29.52 3.85 -3.30
N GLY A 791 -29.51 3.88 -4.64
CA GLY A 791 -29.34 2.69 -5.48
C GLY A 791 -28.13 1.85 -5.11
N LEU A 792 -27.03 2.49 -4.73
CA LEU A 792 -25.80 1.81 -4.32
C LEU A 792 -25.95 0.94 -3.07
N MET A 793 -26.94 1.25 -2.19
CA MET A 793 -27.19 0.50 -0.96
C MET A 793 -28.20 -0.63 -1.12
N LEU A 794 -29.01 -0.62 -2.20
CA LEU A 794 -30.09 -1.58 -2.38
C LEU A 794 -29.64 -3.05 -2.37
N PRO A 795 -28.56 -3.46 -3.06
CA PRO A 795 -28.10 -4.86 -3.02
C PRO A 795 -27.78 -5.35 -1.60
N ALA A 796 -27.18 -4.50 -0.77
CA ALA A 796 -26.89 -4.83 0.62
C ALA A 796 -28.19 -4.92 1.46
N LEU A 797 -29.11 -3.97 1.28
CA LEU A 797 -30.41 -3.99 1.96
C LEU A 797 -31.24 -5.24 1.60
N GLU A 798 -31.30 -5.59 0.33
CA GLU A 798 -31.97 -6.82 -0.13
C GLU A 798 -31.35 -8.07 0.49
N ALA A 799 -30.01 -8.13 0.56
CA ALA A 799 -29.33 -9.26 1.19
C ALA A 799 -29.68 -9.39 2.67
N TYR A 800 -29.68 -8.27 3.42
CA TYR A 800 -30.04 -8.29 4.85
C TYR A 800 -31.53 -8.61 5.06
N ARG A 801 -32.41 -8.15 4.15
CA ARG A 801 -33.85 -8.56 4.14
C ARG A 801 -33.97 -10.07 3.91
N VAL A 802 -33.28 -10.65 2.93
CA VAL A 802 -33.27 -12.10 2.67
C VAL A 802 -32.79 -12.87 3.90
N ALA A 803 -31.68 -12.42 4.52
CA ALA A 803 -31.20 -13.04 5.75
C ALA A 803 -32.24 -13.02 6.88
N ALA A 804 -32.94 -11.89 7.07
CA ALA A 804 -34.01 -11.76 8.06
C ALA A 804 -35.22 -12.64 7.73
N LEU A 805 -35.66 -12.69 6.45
CA LEU A 805 -36.76 -13.56 5.97
C LEU A 805 -36.45 -15.06 6.11
N THR A 806 -35.20 -15.44 6.29
CA THR A 806 -34.80 -16.84 6.53
C THR A 806 -35.04 -17.26 7.99
N LEU A 807 -35.07 -16.32 8.93
CA LEU A 807 -35.13 -16.62 10.36
C LEU A 807 -36.45 -17.29 10.81
N PRO A 808 -37.64 -16.90 10.33
CA PRO A 808 -38.88 -17.60 10.66
C PRO A 808 -38.88 -19.09 10.28
N GLU A 809 -38.13 -19.48 9.24
CA GLU A 809 -38.04 -20.86 8.78
C GLU A 809 -37.23 -21.78 9.72
N LEU A 810 -36.51 -21.19 10.68
CA LEU A 810 -35.81 -21.95 11.71
C LEU A 810 -36.74 -22.48 12.78
N GLY A 811 -37.85 -21.77 13.04
CA GLY A 811 -38.76 -22.13 14.15
C GLY A 811 -38.00 -22.20 15.47
N ASP A 812 -38.06 -23.36 16.15
CA ASP A 812 -37.34 -23.63 17.39
C ASP A 812 -35.98 -24.33 17.18
N GLU A 813 -35.65 -24.68 15.94
CA GLU A 813 -34.44 -25.42 15.63
C GLU A 813 -33.18 -24.57 15.71
N ALA A 814 -32.15 -25.10 16.35
CA ALA A 814 -30.82 -24.53 16.33
C ALA A 814 -30.02 -25.17 15.17
N THR A 815 -29.33 -24.31 14.40
CA THR A 815 -28.60 -24.74 13.20
C THR A 815 -27.18 -24.16 13.17
N ASP A 816 -26.26 -24.80 12.50
CA ASP A 816 -24.92 -24.24 12.31
C ASP A 816 -24.91 -23.10 11.28
N ALA A 817 -23.91 -22.19 11.38
CA ALA A 817 -23.83 -21.03 10.52
C ALA A 817 -23.73 -21.38 9.00
N LYS A 818 -23.13 -22.52 8.65
CA LYS A 818 -23.00 -22.96 7.25
C LYS A 818 -24.36 -23.38 6.69
N THR A 819 -25.15 -24.12 7.47
CA THR A 819 -26.51 -24.54 7.12
C THR A 819 -27.45 -23.34 7.03
N LEU A 820 -27.36 -22.39 7.97
CA LEU A 820 -28.11 -21.14 7.92
C LEU A 820 -27.81 -20.34 6.65
N GLY A 821 -26.54 -20.22 6.29
CA GLY A 821 -26.11 -19.58 5.05
C GLY A 821 -26.69 -20.25 3.80
N LYS A 822 -26.74 -21.60 3.76
CA LYS A 822 -27.37 -22.35 2.66
C LYS A 822 -28.86 -22.09 2.56
N LYS A 823 -29.56 -22.03 3.70
CA LYS A 823 -31.00 -21.68 3.75
C LYS A 823 -31.24 -20.27 3.21
N ALA A 824 -30.38 -19.27 3.59
CA ALA A 824 -30.49 -17.92 3.09
C ALA A 824 -30.27 -17.82 1.56
N ILE A 825 -29.28 -18.55 1.03
CA ILE A 825 -29.04 -18.63 -0.43
C ILE A 825 -30.28 -19.22 -1.15
N ALA A 826 -30.84 -20.32 -0.63
CA ALA A 826 -32.04 -20.92 -1.19
C ALA A 826 -33.24 -19.96 -1.15
N LYS A 827 -33.43 -19.24 -0.03
CA LYS A 827 -34.46 -18.20 0.12
C LYS A 827 -34.28 -17.06 -0.88
N GLY A 828 -33.06 -16.54 -1.02
CA GLY A 828 -32.76 -15.48 -1.98
C GLY A 828 -33.03 -15.90 -3.43
N ARG A 829 -32.66 -17.12 -3.80
CA ARG A 829 -32.99 -17.68 -5.13
C ARG A 829 -34.49 -17.83 -5.36
N SER A 830 -35.23 -18.26 -4.34
CA SER A 830 -36.69 -18.34 -4.38
C SER A 830 -37.34 -16.96 -4.57
N LEU A 831 -36.94 -15.97 -3.76
CA LEU A 831 -37.45 -14.59 -3.89
C LEU A 831 -37.16 -13.99 -5.28
N ARG A 832 -36.00 -14.30 -5.84
CA ARG A 832 -35.64 -13.89 -7.19
C ARG A 832 -36.55 -14.51 -8.25
N SER A 833 -36.86 -15.80 -8.15
CA SER A 833 -37.78 -16.48 -9.10
C SER A 833 -39.21 -15.94 -9.05
N TYR A 834 -39.60 -15.26 -7.96
CA TYR A 834 -40.86 -14.57 -7.82
C TYR A 834 -40.80 -13.05 -8.13
N ASN A 835 -39.62 -12.56 -8.62
CA ASN A 835 -39.38 -11.13 -8.87
C ASN A 835 -39.53 -10.22 -7.60
N GLU A 836 -39.35 -10.80 -6.41
CA GLU A 836 -39.35 -10.08 -5.14
C GLU A 836 -37.94 -9.59 -4.75
N LEU A 837 -36.91 -9.94 -5.51
CA LEU A 837 -35.53 -9.53 -5.36
C LEU A 837 -35.02 -9.03 -6.71
N ILE A 838 -34.60 -7.76 -6.74
CA ILE A 838 -34.23 -7.06 -7.97
C ILE A 838 -32.76 -7.31 -8.30
N HIS A 839 -31.89 -7.34 -7.28
CA HIS A 839 -30.44 -7.40 -7.45
C HIS A 839 -29.91 -8.83 -7.23
N PRO A 840 -29.51 -9.56 -8.29
CA PRO A 840 -28.96 -10.93 -8.16
C PRO A 840 -27.76 -11.01 -7.24
N GLU A 841 -26.90 -9.98 -7.21
CA GLU A 841 -25.71 -9.89 -6.36
C GLU A 841 -26.04 -9.81 -4.86
N ALA A 842 -27.28 -9.52 -4.48
CA ALA A 842 -27.75 -9.60 -3.10
C ALA A 842 -27.72 -11.05 -2.55
N VAL A 843 -27.77 -12.06 -3.42
CA VAL A 843 -27.69 -13.47 -3.01
C VAL A 843 -26.21 -13.84 -2.78
N SER A 844 -25.63 -13.29 -1.75
CA SER A 844 -24.22 -13.43 -1.43
C SER A 844 -24.01 -14.06 -0.05
N ARG A 845 -23.30 -15.19 -0.02
CA ARG A 845 -22.96 -15.87 1.23
C ARG A 845 -22.20 -14.97 2.19
N ALA A 846 -21.26 -14.18 1.71
CA ALA A 846 -20.45 -13.29 2.55
C ALA A 846 -21.32 -12.24 3.23
N THR A 847 -22.25 -11.63 2.49
CA THR A 847 -23.18 -10.61 3.00
C THR A 847 -24.16 -11.22 4.01
N PHE A 848 -24.66 -12.44 3.77
CA PHE A 848 -25.50 -13.14 4.75
C PHE A 848 -24.75 -13.47 6.05
N GLU A 849 -23.49 -13.90 5.95
CA GLU A 849 -22.64 -14.14 7.14
C GLU A 849 -22.46 -12.85 7.97
N ASN A 850 -22.31 -11.70 7.32
CA ASN A 850 -22.24 -10.39 7.98
C ASN A 850 -23.59 -10.00 8.63
N ALA A 851 -24.70 -10.19 7.93
CA ALA A 851 -26.05 -9.96 8.49
C ALA A 851 -26.27 -10.79 9.76
N PHE A 852 -25.93 -12.08 9.75
CA PHE A 852 -26.09 -12.95 10.92
C PHE A 852 -25.19 -12.55 12.09
N LYS A 853 -24.02 -11.96 11.84
CA LYS A 853 -23.18 -11.40 12.92
C LYS A 853 -23.89 -10.22 13.59
N VAL A 854 -24.49 -9.30 12.81
CA VAL A 854 -25.27 -8.18 13.33
C VAL A 854 -26.49 -8.68 14.10
N PHE A 855 -27.24 -9.60 13.54
CA PHE A 855 -28.45 -10.17 14.19
C PHE A 855 -28.12 -10.86 15.53
N ARG A 856 -26.95 -11.47 15.63
CA ARG A 856 -26.45 -12.04 16.89
C ARG A 856 -26.13 -10.96 17.92
N GLU A 857 -25.45 -9.89 17.53
CA GLU A 857 -25.14 -8.77 18.42
C GLU A 857 -26.39 -8.05 18.91
N TRP A 858 -27.42 -7.99 18.09
CA TRP A 858 -28.70 -7.39 18.46
C TRP A 858 -29.61 -8.33 19.25
N GLY A 859 -29.11 -9.51 19.55
CA GLY A 859 -29.88 -10.52 20.28
C GLY A 859 -31.08 -11.08 19.53
N VAL A 860 -31.12 -10.94 18.20
CA VAL A 860 -32.12 -11.59 17.33
C VAL A 860 -31.76 -13.06 17.16
N LEU A 861 -30.45 -13.35 17.02
CA LEU A 861 -29.91 -14.70 17.01
C LEU A 861 -29.11 -14.92 18.30
N VAL A 862 -29.25 -16.11 18.89
CA VAL A 862 -28.49 -16.57 20.03
C VAL A 862 -27.64 -17.76 19.68
N GLU A 863 -26.43 -17.84 20.28
CA GLU A 863 -25.46 -18.89 20.05
C GLU A 863 -25.52 -19.88 21.23
N SER A 864 -25.69 -21.16 20.92
CA SER A 864 -25.57 -22.28 21.84
C SER A 864 -24.41 -23.20 21.41
N SER A 865 -23.87 -23.97 22.32
CA SER A 865 -22.84 -24.96 22.01
C SER A 865 -23.33 -26.35 22.29
N GLN A 866 -23.23 -27.24 21.31
CA GLN A 866 -23.54 -28.66 21.47
C GLN A 866 -22.25 -29.49 21.40
N ASP A 867 -22.15 -30.49 22.26
CA ASP A 867 -21.00 -31.41 22.26
C ASP A 867 -21.08 -32.36 21.07
N GLY A 868 -20.23 -32.16 20.08
CA GLY A 868 -20.13 -32.95 18.85
C GLY A 868 -19.05 -34.04 18.93
N GLY A 869 -18.74 -34.55 20.12
CA GLY A 869 -17.74 -35.58 20.39
C GLY A 869 -16.30 -35.06 20.36
N ARG A 870 -15.69 -34.80 19.23
CA ARG A 870 -14.30 -34.25 19.08
C ARG A 870 -14.21 -32.74 19.01
N LYS A 871 -15.31 -32.01 18.76
CA LYS A 871 -15.36 -30.53 18.67
C LYS A 871 -16.72 -30.05 19.16
N LYS A 872 -16.74 -28.95 19.95
CA LYS A 872 -17.95 -28.19 20.24
C LYS A 872 -18.47 -27.56 18.95
N VAL A 873 -19.70 -27.87 18.57
CA VAL A 873 -20.39 -27.25 17.43
C VAL A 873 -21.19 -26.07 17.96
N ARG A 874 -20.99 -24.90 17.35
CA ARG A 874 -21.76 -23.69 17.64
C ARG A 874 -23.03 -23.68 16.81
N LEU A 875 -24.15 -23.56 17.45
CA LEU A 875 -25.46 -23.52 16.84
C LEU A 875 -26.11 -22.16 17.06
N LEU A 876 -26.86 -21.70 16.05
CA LEU A 876 -27.59 -20.43 16.03
C LEU A 876 -29.09 -20.75 16.04
N SER A 877 -29.86 -20.04 16.85
CA SER A 877 -31.33 -20.08 16.88
C SER A 877 -31.87 -18.68 17.06
N VAL A 878 -33.15 -18.46 16.69
CA VAL A 878 -33.83 -17.21 16.99
C VAL A 878 -34.07 -17.11 18.48
N ALA A 879 -33.73 -15.96 19.09
CA ALA A 879 -33.94 -15.70 20.50
C ALA A 879 -35.44 -15.84 20.85
N PRO A 880 -35.81 -16.62 21.89
CA PRO A 880 -37.26 -16.84 22.20
C PRO A 880 -38.03 -15.56 22.39
N GLU A 881 -37.46 -14.54 23.06
CA GLU A 881 -38.05 -13.25 23.31
C GLU A 881 -38.20 -12.38 22.07
N ARG A 882 -37.50 -12.69 21.00
CA ARG A 882 -37.55 -11.97 19.72
C ARG A 882 -38.45 -12.63 18.68
N ARG A 883 -39.01 -13.81 18.95
CA ARG A 883 -39.92 -14.54 18.05
C ARG A 883 -41.26 -13.83 17.97
N GLY A 884 -42.00 -14.11 16.90
CA GLY A 884 -43.33 -13.55 16.68
C GLY A 884 -43.32 -12.05 16.30
N PRO A 885 -44.05 -11.18 17.01
CA PRO A 885 -44.26 -9.80 16.58
C PRO A 885 -42.98 -8.99 16.38
N LEU A 886 -41.98 -9.12 17.28
CA LEU A 886 -40.74 -8.35 17.20
C LEU A 886 -39.89 -8.74 15.97
N LEU A 887 -39.82 -10.02 15.62
CA LEU A 887 -39.16 -10.46 14.41
C LEU A 887 -39.90 -9.98 13.16
N GLN A 888 -41.24 -9.99 13.18
CA GLN A 888 -42.06 -9.45 12.09
C GLN A 888 -41.88 -7.94 11.91
N GLU A 889 -41.82 -7.17 13.00
CA GLU A 889 -41.51 -5.75 12.98
C GLU A 889 -40.12 -5.50 12.33
N PHE A 890 -39.09 -6.24 12.74
CA PHE A 890 -37.74 -6.13 12.17
C PHE A 890 -37.73 -6.43 10.67
N ILE A 891 -38.37 -7.51 10.23
CA ILE A 891 -38.50 -7.88 8.80
C ILE A 891 -39.26 -6.79 8.05
N ALA A 892 -40.33 -6.23 8.65
CA ALA A 892 -41.13 -5.17 8.04
C ALA A 892 -40.32 -3.88 7.86
N GLU A 893 -39.46 -3.51 8.82
CA GLU A 893 -38.56 -2.36 8.69
C GLU A 893 -37.55 -2.54 7.55
N LEU A 894 -36.88 -3.70 7.45
CA LEU A 894 -36.01 -3.99 6.35
C LEU A 894 -36.72 -4.03 4.99
N SER A 895 -37.95 -4.53 4.96
CA SER A 895 -38.77 -4.56 3.74
C SER A 895 -39.21 -3.15 3.30
N ALA A 896 -39.48 -2.25 4.24
CA ALA A 896 -39.80 -0.86 3.94
C ALA A 896 -38.59 -0.12 3.32
N LEU A 897 -37.39 -0.33 3.84
CA LEU A 897 -36.18 0.22 3.30
C LEU A 897 -35.89 -0.21 1.84
N VAL A 898 -36.18 -1.48 1.53
CA VAL A 898 -36.06 -2.02 0.17
C VAL A 898 -37.15 -1.48 -0.75
N ASN A 899 -38.45 -1.57 -0.31
CA ASN A 899 -39.61 -1.36 -1.16
C ASN A 899 -40.10 0.12 -1.24
N ARG A 900 -39.30 1.07 -0.80
CA ARG A 900 -39.61 2.52 -0.81
C ARG A 900 -40.88 2.88 0.00
N GLN A 901 -41.23 2.06 0.98
CA GLN A 901 -42.39 2.36 1.85
C GLN A 901 -41.97 3.38 2.91
N GLN A 902 -42.58 4.55 2.83
CA GLN A 902 -42.38 5.59 3.85
C GLN A 902 -42.96 5.17 5.20
N ARG A 903 -42.16 5.34 6.25
CA ARG A 903 -42.54 4.97 7.62
C ARG A 903 -42.02 5.97 8.66
N THR A 904 -42.67 5.99 9.80
CA THR A 904 -42.14 6.55 11.05
C THR A 904 -41.27 5.44 11.72
N PRO A 905 -40.12 5.77 12.32
CA PRO A 905 -39.26 4.81 13.00
C PRO A 905 -40.02 3.99 14.04
N GLY A 906 -40.06 2.67 13.88
CA GLY A 906 -40.68 1.73 14.79
C GLY A 906 -39.98 1.58 16.13
N SER A 907 -40.56 0.82 17.05
CA SER A 907 -40.00 0.57 18.37
C SER A 907 -38.67 -0.19 18.30
N PHE A 908 -38.55 -1.12 17.39
CA PHE A 908 -37.31 -1.90 17.18
C PHE A 908 -36.12 -0.99 16.85
N LEU A 909 -36.27 0.00 15.97
CA LEU A 909 -35.22 0.93 15.57
C LEU A 909 -34.68 1.79 16.74
N ARG A 910 -35.52 2.04 17.74
CA ARG A 910 -35.14 2.82 18.93
C ARG A 910 -34.38 1.99 19.95
N THR A 911 -34.53 0.67 19.92
CA THR A 911 -33.88 -0.25 20.87
C THR A 911 -32.53 -0.81 20.37
N VAL A 912 -32.25 -0.70 19.08
CA VAL A 912 -31.04 -1.12 18.42
C VAL A 912 -30.16 0.08 18.07
#